data_6a60c3cf0da3e8e012802321f5c36d21
#
_entry.id   6a60c3cf0da3e8e012802321f5c36d21
#
_cell.length_a   1.000
_cell.length_b   1.000
_cell.length_c   1.000
_cell.angle_alpha   90.00
_cell.angle_beta   90.00
_cell.angle_gamma   90.00
#
_symmetry.space_group_name_H-M   'P 1'
#
loop_
_entity.id
_entity.type
_entity.pdbx_description
1 polymer ?
#
loop_
_entity_poly.entity_id
_entity_poly.type
_entity_poly.pdbx_seq_one_letter_code
_entity_poly.pdbx_strand_id
1 'polypeptide(L)'
;MSPPRSRRTSFDPETLRPRGRHLRATRRRRRRHGAIVAIAAILALGLAAGLGGTAAVLAYGSSCDLDSLRTPAIEQNTFLYAADGSLLGSIPAERNRQSVTAAEMSLWIRKATIAVEDRRFFDHGGVDLEGIARAAVVDIREGAIVEGGSTITQQLVRNLYISRERTVQRKVKEACLATKLDGAWTKHRILTTYLNQVYYGNQAYGIEAAAQTYFSKPARKLTLAESALLAGLTQAPSSYNPFTTPARALARRAEVLRAMLETLVITKREYRLALAAKLRLRRGGLYSRIREPYFFGYVRDRLIEAYGAEQVRSGGLKVYTTIVPRYQRLAEKAIRDTMNQPTDPAAALISISPRTGAIRAMAAVVPNRPKNQFNLLSQARRQTGSTFKTFVLTAAVEMGINPDSTYYVSAPFTYKVHPAGNCDDGSWWCVHTYANDYYGWSSIRSATIRSDNAVYAQLTLDVTAEKVAETARRMGVKAPLDANGAYVPSIGLGSIAVSPLDIASGYATLAAGGVFAEPMAIRRVILANGKEDTTAGWGVPRRKRAISEGTAAVVTRILEQNVQYGTGTRAAFGRPAAGKTGTNEEHADAWFAGYTPDLATTVWVGFTKGEIPMDNVHGISVSGGSFPAEIWRLFMEPALEGREPTPFADPAVWPQWKPFTRGRYALTYDPYATQSESTETETTDDKPTKPTKPAPLPTGLGR
;
A
#
# COMPACT_ATOMS: atom_id res chain seq x y z
N MET A 1 69.04 10.45 -28.33
CA MET A 1 69.66 10.97 -29.58
C MET A 1 69.29 12.42 -29.71
N SER A 2 70.30 13.28 -29.72
CA SER A 2 70.27 14.76 -29.67
C SER A 2 69.95 15.42 -31.02
N PRO A 3 69.73 16.78 -30.98
CA PRO A 3 69.07 17.55 -32.05
C PRO A 3 70.06 18.09 -33.14
N PRO A 4 69.63 18.93 -34.07
CA PRO A 4 70.49 20.05 -34.43
C PRO A 4 69.77 21.41 -34.44
N ARG A 5 70.35 22.32 -33.76
CA ARG A 5 71.02 23.66 -33.99
C ARG A 5 70.64 24.44 -35.25
N SER A 6 70.09 25.61 -34.97
CA SER A 6 70.55 26.98 -35.16
C SER A 6 70.76 27.53 -36.59
N ARG A 7 70.23 28.75 -36.85
CA ARG A 7 71.01 29.86 -37.42
C ARG A 7 70.38 31.21 -37.05
N ARG A 8 71.19 32.02 -36.40
CA ARG A 8 71.03 33.48 -36.29
C ARG A 8 71.46 34.12 -37.60
N THR A 9 70.77 35.18 -37.96
CA THR A 9 71.38 36.26 -38.76
C THR A 9 70.90 37.59 -38.19
N SER A 10 71.88 38.32 -37.70
CA SER A 10 71.89 39.73 -37.32
C SER A 10 71.68 40.62 -38.57
N PHE A 11 70.94 41.69 -38.39
CA PHE A 11 71.17 42.87 -39.27
C PHE A 11 70.94 44.15 -38.44
N ASP A 12 71.79 45.09 -38.63
CA ASP A 12 72.16 46.32 -37.98
C ASP A 12 71.25 47.51 -38.37
N PRO A 13 71.17 48.56 -37.54
CA PRO A 13 70.27 49.69 -37.79
C PRO A 13 71.11 50.85 -38.39
N GLU A 14 70.69 51.44 -39.43
CA GLU A 14 70.84 52.86 -39.67
C GLU A 14 70.09 53.39 -40.91
N THR A 15 69.72 54.66 -40.79
CA THR A 15 69.21 55.60 -41.82
C THR A 15 67.76 55.48 -42.21
N LEU A 16 66.90 56.45 -41.92
CA LEU A 16 66.70 57.72 -42.58
C LEU A 16 65.61 58.59 -41.92
N ARG A 17 65.85 59.84 -41.94
CA ARG A 17 65.13 60.99 -41.38
C ARG A 17 63.72 61.29 -41.96
N PRO A 18 62.98 62.23 -41.36
CA PRO A 18 61.53 62.29 -41.41
C PRO A 18 60.97 63.25 -42.48
N ARG A 19 59.81 62.87 -43.01
CA ARG A 19 58.94 63.82 -43.74
C ARG A 19 57.47 63.50 -43.50
N GLY A 20 56.69 64.45 -42.99
CA GLY A 20 55.26 64.40 -43.17
C GLY A 20 54.38 64.89 -42.03
N ARG A 21 54.43 66.17 -41.66
CA ARG A 21 53.51 66.78 -40.66
C ARG A 21 52.08 67.07 -41.19
N HIS A 22 51.67 66.63 -42.35
CA HIS A 22 50.36 66.98 -42.93
C HIS A 22 49.34 65.90 -43.03
N LEU A 23 49.54 64.68 -42.50
CA LEU A 23 48.58 63.56 -42.58
C LEU A 23 47.78 63.32 -41.29
N ARG A 24 47.96 64.11 -40.21
CA ARG A 24 47.25 63.90 -38.93
C ARG A 24 45.84 64.56 -38.86
N ALA A 25 45.54 65.56 -39.63
CA ALA A 25 44.28 66.28 -39.59
C ALA A 25 43.12 65.56 -40.35
N THR A 26 43.43 64.86 -41.45
CA THR A 26 42.43 64.13 -42.27
C THR A 26 42.02 62.79 -41.68
N ARG A 27 42.91 62.15 -40.89
CA ARG A 27 42.55 60.88 -40.15
C ARG A 27 41.58 61.09 -38.96
N ARG A 28 41.64 62.25 -38.30
CA ARG A 28 40.75 62.57 -37.18
C ARG A 28 39.33 62.89 -37.67
N ARG A 29 39.14 63.49 -38.80
CA ARG A 29 37.83 63.77 -39.40
C ARG A 29 37.16 62.54 -39.96
N ARG A 30 37.91 61.64 -40.62
CA ARG A 30 37.41 60.32 -41.10
C ARG A 30 37.05 59.39 -39.96
N ARG A 31 37.75 59.37 -38.78
CA ARG A 31 37.38 58.60 -37.59
C ARG A 31 36.15 59.13 -36.94
N ARG A 32 35.89 60.44 -36.88
CA ARG A 32 34.67 61.03 -36.36
C ARG A 32 33.46 60.71 -37.25
N HIS A 33 33.57 60.78 -38.54
CA HIS A 33 32.49 60.38 -39.45
C HIS A 33 32.23 58.88 -39.40
N GLY A 34 33.26 58.05 -39.33
CA GLY A 34 33.12 56.61 -39.17
C GLY A 34 32.46 56.21 -37.85
N ALA A 35 32.74 56.91 -36.74
CA ALA A 35 32.10 56.71 -35.46
C ALA A 35 30.63 57.17 -35.47
N ILE A 36 30.31 58.29 -36.13
CA ILE A 36 28.94 58.76 -36.28
C ILE A 36 28.08 57.82 -37.13
N VAL A 37 28.68 57.31 -38.24
CA VAL A 37 28.02 56.33 -39.13
C VAL A 37 27.85 54.99 -38.41
N ALA A 38 28.79 54.54 -37.58
CA ALA A 38 28.68 53.33 -36.80
C ALA A 38 27.60 53.48 -35.71
N ILE A 39 27.55 54.61 -35.03
CA ILE A 39 26.49 54.92 -34.03
C ILE A 39 25.13 55.02 -34.72
N ALA A 40 25.02 55.69 -35.86
CA ALA A 40 23.78 55.75 -36.63
C ALA A 40 23.33 54.40 -37.16
N ALA A 41 24.25 53.53 -37.57
CA ALA A 41 23.96 52.16 -37.99
C ALA A 41 23.51 51.27 -36.81
N ILE A 42 24.14 51.43 -35.65
CA ILE A 42 23.73 50.72 -34.41
C ILE A 42 22.36 51.22 -33.97
N LEU A 43 22.07 52.50 -34.02
CA LEU A 43 20.76 53.08 -33.71
C LEU A 43 19.67 52.66 -34.71
N ALA A 44 20.03 52.63 -36.04
CA ALA A 44 19.11 52.15 -37.06
C ALA A 44 18.84 50.62 -36.95
N LEU A 45 19.86 49.83 -36.63
CA LEU A 45 19.70 48.39 -36.32
C LEU A 45 18.89 48.18 -35.02
N GLY A 46 19.09 49.01 -34.01
CA GLY A 46 18.29 49.01 -32.78
C GLY A 46 16.84 49.38 -33.03
N LEU A 47 16.62 50.40 -33.91
CA LEU A 47 15.25 50.83 -34.28
C LEU A 47 14.56 49.76 -35.16
N ALA A 48 15.28 49.18 -36.12
CA ALA A 48 14.77 48.11 -36.98
C ALA A 48 14.49 46.83 -36.19
N ALA A 49 15.35 46.49 -35.24
CA ALA A 49 15.14 45.38 -34.32
C ALA A 49 13.96 45.67 -33.37
N GLY A 50 13.78 46.91 -32.91
CA GLY A 50 12.65 47.35 -32.10
C GLY A 50 11.31 47.34 -32.87
N LEU A 51 11.29 47.86 -34.10
CA LEU A 51 10.11 47.84 -34.95
C LEU A 51 9.76 46.46 -35.50
N GLY A 52 10.78 45.67 -35.87
CA GLY A 52 10.60 44.27 -36.27
C GLY A 52 10.15 43.38 -35.09
N GLY A 53 10.69 43.64 -33.91
CA GLY A 53 10.28 42.97 -32.65
C GLY A 53 8.86 43.29 -32.25
N THR A 54 8.43 44.55 -32.33
CA THR A 54 7.06 44.97 -32.05
C THR A 54 6.06 44.45 -33.07
N ALA A 55 6.39 44.43 -34.36
CA ALA A 55 5.56 43.86 -35.42
C ALA A 55 5.42 42.33 -35.25
N ALA A 56 6.51 41.65 -34.90
CA ALA A 56 6.48 40.20 -34.58
C ALA A 56 5.63 39.89 -33.32
N VAL A 57 5.76 40.71 -32.27
CA VAL A 57 4.96 40.56 -31.03
C VAL A 57 3.49 40.84 -31.30
N LEU A 58 3.14 41.82 -32.11
CA LEU A 58 1.77 42.14 -32.51
C LEU A 58 1.16 41.07 -33.44
N ALA A 59 1.91 40.55 -34.41
CA ALA A 59 1.49 39.49 -35.32
C ALA A 59 1.32 38.14 -34.60
N TYR A 60 2.16 37.84 -33.60
CA TYR A 60 2.04 36.64 -32.75
C TYR A 60 1.04 36.82 -31.62
N GLY A 61 0.74 38.05 -31.17
CA GLY A 61 -0.22 38.35 -30.14
C GLY A 61 -1.66 37.91 -30.50
N SER A 62 -1.99 37.90 -31.80
CA SER A 62 -3.29 37.40 -32.27
C SER A 62 -3.38 35.85 -32.34
N SER A 63 -2.25 35.15 -32.35
CA SER A 63 -2.17 33.69 -32.44
C SER A 63 -1.96 32.97 -31.08
N CYS A 64 -1.83 33.72 -29.98
CA CYS A 64 -1.69 33.17 -28.63
C CYS A 64 -3.09 32.96 -28.03
N ASP A 65 -3.68 31.80 -28.21
CA ASP A 65 -4.98 31.47 -27.67
C ASP A 65 -4.93 31.11 -26.18
N LEU A 66 -5.73 31.81 -25.34
CA LEU A 66 -5.91 31.53 -23.92
C LEU A 66 -6.80 30.29 -23.68
N ASP A 67 -7.66 29.94 -24.62
CA ASP A 67 -8.52 28.75 -24.48
C ASP A 67 -7.70 27.45 -24.54
N SER A 68 -6.48 27.51 -25.09
CA SER A 68 -5.48 26.43 -24.97
C SER A 68 -4.84 26.35 -23.56
N LEU A 69 -5.04 27.34 -22.69
CA LEU A 69 -4.59 27.38 -21.29
C LEU A 69 -5.58 26.66 -20.34
N ARG A 70 -6.12 25.51 -20.74
CA ARG A 70 -6.67 24.60 -19.74
C ARG A 70 -5.55 24.32 -18.75
N THR A 71 -5.76 24.71 -17.50
CA THR A 71 -4.79 24.40 -16.43
C THR A 71 -4.55 22.89 -16.50
N PRO A 72 -3.37 22.41 -16.93
CA PRO A 72 -3.13 20.98 -16.96
C PRO A 72 -3.37 20.48 -15.54
N ALA A 73 -4.07 19.36 -15.41
CA ALA A 73 -4.29 18.74 -14.11
C ALA A 73 -2.90 18.54 -13.47
N ILE A 74 -2.68 19.21 -12.34
CA ILE A 74 -1.39 19.15 -11.66
C ILE A 74 -1.29 17.76 -11.06
N GLU A 75 -0.41 16.93 -11.61
CA GLU A 75 -0.09 15.64 -11.04
C GLU A 75 0.29 15.77 -9.57
N GLN A 76 -0.39 15.04 -8.69
CA GLN A 76 -0.15 15.03 -7.26
C GLN A 76 -0.05 13.59 -6.77
N ASN A 77 0.77 13.37 -5.75
CA ASN A 77 0.86 12.06 -5.10
C ASN A 77 -0.47 11.71 -4.44
N THR A 78 -0.82 10.43 -4.49
CA THR A 78 -1.91 9.87 -3.68
C THR A 78 -1.39 9.51 -2.30
N PHE A 79 -2.11 9.88 -1.25
CA PHE A 79 -1.74 9.63 0.14
C PHE A 79 -2.74 8.69 0.81
N LEU A 80 -2.23 7.69 1.52
CA LEU A 80 -3.01 6.74 2.29
C LEU A 80 -2.87 7.02 3.78
N TYR A 81 -4.00 7.09 4.48
CA TYR A 81 -4.10 7.35 5.91
C TYR A 81 -4.77 6.17 6.63
N ALA A 82 -4.29 5.85 7.82
CA ALA A 82 -4.90 4.87 8.71
C ALA A 82 -6.23 5.38 9.30
N ALA A 83 -6.93 4.53 10.05
CA ALA A 83 -8.22 4.87 10.67
C ALA A 83 -8.14 6.05 11.66
N ASP A 84 -6.99 6.25 12.31
CA ASP A 84 -6.70 7.37 13.22
C ASP A 84 -6.20 8.64 12.50
N GLY A 85 -6.14 8.63 11.17
CA GLY A 85 -5.64 9.74 10.35
C GLY A 85 -4.11 9.80 10.23
N SER A 86 -3.36 8.90 10.84
CA SER A 86 -1.91 8.84 10.66
C SER A 86 -1.55 8.38 9.24
N LEU A 87 -0.49 8.96 8.67
CA LEU A 87 -0.05 8.64 7.32
C LEU A 87 0.57 7.25 7.25
N LEU A 88 0.09 6.43 6.31
CA LEU A 88 0.68 5.13 5.95
C LEU A 88 1.77 5.27 4.89
N GLY A 89 1.63 6.21 3.97
CA GLY A 89 2.56 6.46 2.90
C GLY A 89 1.92 7.16 1.71
N SER A 90 2.71 7.32 0.65
CA SER A 90 2.22 7.87 -0.61
C SER A 90 2.46 6.92 -1.78
N ILE A 91 1.57 6.94 -2.74
CA ILE A 91 1.81 6.36 -4.07
C ILE A 91 2.41 7.49 -4.88
N PRO A 92 3.70 7.39 -5.27
CA PRO A 92 4.38 8.46 -5.97
C PRO A 92 3.87 8.58 -7.39
N ALA A 93 3.63 9.83 -7.81
CA ALA A 93 3.65 10.22 -9.21
C ALA A 93 5.11 10.11 -9.73
N GLU A 94 5.34 10.30 -11.03
CA GLU A 94 6.70 10.43 -11.57
C GLU A 94 7.48 11.58 -10.89
N ARG A 95 6.75 12.54 -10.32
CA ARG A 95 7.23 13.73 -9.63
C ARG A 95 6.55 13.84 -8.28
N ASN A 96 7.34 13.86 -7.19
CA ASN A 96 6.79 14.09 -5.86
C ASN A 96 6.19 15.49 -5.79
N ARG A 97 4.89 15.59 -5.66
CA ARG A 97 4.16 16.86 -5.63
C ARG A 97 2.97 16.80 -4.69
N GLN A 98 2.85 17.85 -3.89
CA GLN A 98 1.69 18.13 -3.05
C GLN A 98 1.42 19.62 -3.13
N SER A 99 0.29 20.02 -3.70
CA SER A 99 -0.12 21.41 -3.75
C SER A 99 -0.63 21.89 -2.41
N VAL A 100 -0.25 23.11 -2.04
CA VAL A 100 -0.66 23.78 -0.80
C VAL A 100 -1.14 25.19 -1.10
N THR A 101 -2.02 25.73 -0.25
CA THR A 101 -2.52 27.09 -0.35
C THR A 101 -1.45 28.11 0.08
N ALA A 102 -1.61 29.38 -0.26
CA ALA A 102 -0.71 30.45 0.18
C ALA A 102 -0.58 30.55 1.70
N ALA A 103 -1.64 30.24 2.45
CA ALA A 103 -1.63 30.22 3.92
C ALA A 103 -0.81 29.06 4.51
N GLU A 104 -0.68 27.96 3.77
CA GLU A 104 0.13 26.81 4.13
C GLU A 104 1.60 26.93 3.72
N MET A 105 1.99 28.08 3.13
CA MET A 105 3.38 28.41 2.80
C MET A 105 3.94 29.42 3.80
N SER A 106 5.20 29.23 4.20
CA SER A 106 5.91 30.26 4.99
C SER A 106 5.94 31.60 4.25
N LEU A 107 5.77 32.70 4.97
CA LEU A 107 5.94 34.04 4.42
C LEU A 107 7.34 34.23 3.82
N TRP A 108 8.35 33.61 4.44
CA TRP A 108 9.75 33.74 4.02
C TRP A 108 10.02 33.15 2.64
N ILE A 109 9.42 32.00 2.26
CA ILE A 109 9.67 31.44 0.93
C ILE A 109 9.05 32.30 -0.17
N ARG A 110 7.86 32.88 0.06
CA ARG A 110 7.24 33.79 -0.88
C ARG A 110 8.12 35.03 -1.12
N LYS A 111 8.60 35.63 -0.03
CA LYS A 111 9.48 36.80 -0.08
C LYS A 111 10.86 36.48 -0.68
N ALA A 112 11.47 35.35 -0.32
CA ALA A 112 12.77 34.95 -0.84
C ALA A 112 12.73 34.70 -2.35
N THR A 113 11.67 34.04 -2.83
CA THR A 113 11.48 33.76 -4.26
C THR A 113 11.34 35.06 -5.05
N ILE A 114 10.52 36.02 -4.59
CA ILE A 114 10.38 37.31 -5.26
C ILE A 114 11.73 38.06 -5.28
N ALA A 115 12.42 38.12 -4.15
CA ALA A 115 13.68 38.86 -4.03
C ALA A 115 14.77 38.33 -4.98
N VAL A 116 14.81 37.02 -5.26
CA VAL A 116 15.88 36.40 -6.06
C VAL A 116 15.49 36.18 -7.52
N GLU A 117 14.21 35.90 -7.82
CA GLU A 117 13.76 35.56 -9.17
C GLU A 117 13.14 36.77 -9.90
N ASP A 118 12.48 37.68 -9.17
CA ASP A 118 11.70 38.75 -9.78
C ASP A 118 11.42 39.89 -8.79
N ARG A 119 12.41 40.76 -8.57
CA ARG A 119 12.38 41.82 -7.53
C ARG A 119 11.20 42.79 -7.65
N ARG A 120 10.68 43.01 -8.87
CA ARG A 120 9.60 43.90 -9.19
C ARG A 120 8.30 43.17 -9.54
N PHE A 121 8.15 41.96 -9.09
CA PHE A 121 7.02 41.04 -9.43
C PHE A 121 5.64 41.72 -9.31
N PHE A 122 5.45 42.59 -8.33
CA PHE A 122 4.18 43.28 -8.12
C PHE A 122 4.04 44.56 -8.96
N ASP A 123 5.12 45.09 -9.56
CA ASP A 123 5.17 46.40 -10.20
C ASP A 123 5.09 46.33 -11.74
N HIS A 124 5.30 45.17 -12.33
CA HIS A 124 5.26 44.96 -13.78
C HIS A 124 4.15 44.00 -14.20
N GLY A 125 3.84 43.90 -15.49
CA GLY A 125 2.97 42.89 -16.08
C GLY A 125 3.61 41.53 -16.18
N GLY A 126 3.14 40.66 -17.08
CA GLY A 126 3.71 39.32 -17.31
C GLY A 126 5.19 39.31 -17.69
N VAL A 127 5.71 40.42 -18.27
CA VAL A 127 7.09 40.63 -18.71
C VAL A 127 7.64 41.92 -18.08
N ASP A 128 8.86 41.88 -17.56
CA ASP A 128 9.59 43.06 -17.02
C ASP A 128 10.59 43.58 -18.04
N LEU A 129 10.20 44.54 -18.90
CA LEU A 129 11.06 45.14 -19.93
C LEU A 129 12.24 45.93 -19.33
N GLU A 130 12.04 46.61 -18.21
CA GLU A 130 13.10 47.33 -17.51
C GLU A 130 14.12 46.39 -16.87
N GLY A 131 13.62 45.28 -16.26
CA GLY A 131 14.45 44.21 -15.74
C GLY A 131 15.32 43.55 -16.84
N ILE A 132 14.75 43.33 -18.03
CA ILE A 132 15.49 42.79 -19.18
C ILE A 132 16.58 43.77 -19.62
N ALA A 133 16.26 45.08 -19.72
CA ALA A 133 17.25 46.10 -20.10
C ALA A 133 18.39 46.20 -19.07
N ARG A 134 18.07 46.19 -17.79
CA ARG A 134 19.05 46.18 -16.69
C ARG A 134 19.94 44.93 -16.74
N ALA A 135 19.38 43.74 -16.88
CA ALA A 135 20.13 42.50 -16.99
C ALA A 135 21.08 42.51 -18.14
N ALA A 136 20.65 43.00 -19.32
CA ALA A 136 21.52 43.15 -20.51
C ALA A 136 22.72 44.09 -20.27
N VAL A 137 22.53 45.19 -19.54
CA VAL A 137 23.62 46.12 -19.18
C VAL A 137 24.60 45.45 -18.21
N VAL A 138 24.13 44.73 -17.23
CA VAL A 138 24.97 44.01 -16.26
C VAL A 138 25.76 42.89 -16.95
N ASP A 139 25.12 42.09 -17.79
CA ASP A 139 25.76 40.98 -18.52
C ASP A 139 26.85 41.47 -19.47
N ILE A 140 26.62 42.62 -20.16
CA ILE A 140 27.63 43.28 -21.02
C ILE A 140 28.80 43.77 -20.18
N ARG A 141 28.53 44.34 -18.99
CA ARG A 141 29.58 44.90 -18.13
C ARG A 141 30.48 43.85 -17.52
N GLU A 142 29.88 42.75 -17.09
CA GLU A 142 30.58 41.63 -16.44
C GLU A 142 31.17 40.62 -17.46
N GLY A 143 30.83 40.72 -18.74
CA GLY A 143 31.27 39.80 -19.78
C GLY A 143 30.73 38.37 -19.66
N ALA A 144 29.74 38.15 -18.84
CA ALA A 144 29.09 36.88 -18.57
C ALA A 144 27.60 37.06 -18.27
N ILE A 145 26.78 36.03 -18.52
CA ILE A 145 25.35 36.05 -18.18
C ILE A 145 25.21 35.88 -16.65
N VAL A 146 25.09 37.00 -15.96
CA VAL A 146 25.02 37.08 -14.48
C VAL A 146 23.60 37.26 -13.97
N GLU A 147 22.77 38.03 -14.70
CA GLU A 147 21.36 38.31 -14.30
C GLU A 147 20.37 37.66 -15.25
N GLY A 148 19.36 36.96 -14.70
CA GLY A 148 18.26 36.34 -15.47
C GLY A 148 17.11 37.32 -15.68
N GLY A 149 16.87 37.77 -16.91
CA GLY A 149 15.76 38.68 -17.25
C GLY A 149 14.39 38.02 -17.44
N SER A 150 14.12 36.85 -16.84
CA SER A 150 12.81 36.16 -16.97
C SER A 150 11.99 36.30 -15.70
N THR A 151 10.74 36.79 -15.81
CA THR A 151 9.81 36.97 -14.69
C THR A 151 9.30 35.63 -14.13
N ILE A 152 8.79 35.63 -12.90
CA ILE A 152 8.09 34.48 -12.28
C ILE A 152 6.93 34.03 -13.17
N THR A 153 6.18 34.96 -13.77
CA THR A 153 5.08 34.65 -14.69
C THR A 153 5.55 33.93 -15.94
N GLN A 154 6.66 34.36 -16.56
CA GLN A 154 7.27 33.68 -17.70
C GLN A 154 7.78 32.27 -17.33
N GLN A 155 8.40 32.12 -16.16
CA GLN A 155 8.85 30.82 -15.68
C GLN A 155 7.66 29.87 -15.42
N LEU A 156 6.55 30.38 -14.86
CA LEU A 156 5.33 29.60 -14.65
C LEU A 156 4.74 29.12 -15.97
N VAL A 157 4.59 30.02 -16.94
CA VAL A 157 4.10 29.69 -18.29
C VAL A 157 4.99 28.63 -18.95
N ARG A 158 6.29 28.78 -18.88
CA ARG A 158 7.25 27.80 -19.40
C ARG A 158 7.06 26.42 -18.77
N ASN A 159 6.84 26.37 -17.47
CA ASN A 159 6.67 25.10 -16.74
C ASN A 159 5.32 24.40 -17.03
N LEU A 160 4.27 25.15 -17.33
CA LEU A 160 2.92 24.63 -17.53
C LEU A 160 2.57 24.34 -19.00
N TYR A 161 3.04 25.17 -19.93
CA TYR A 161 2.44 25.20 -21.28
C TYR A 161 3.45 25.08 -22.43
N ILE A 162 4.76 25.06 -22.16
CA ILE A 162 5.75 25.16 -23.23
C ILE A 162 6.71 23.95 -23.23
N SER A 163 6.99 23.41 -24.44
CA SER A 163 7.99 22.34 -24.63
C SER A 163 9.42 22.82 -24.28
N ARG A 164 10.33 21.85 -24.00
CA ARG A 164 11.71 22.14 -23.54
C ARG A 164 12.67 22.63 -24.61
N GLU A 165 12.24 22.80 -25.85
CA GLU A 165 13.10 23.27 -26.94
C GLU A 165 13.54 24.73 -26.75
N ARG A 166 14.82 25.04 -27.02
CA ARG A 166 15.37 26.36 -26.84
C ARG A 166 15.34 27.12 -28.19
N THR A 167 14.22 27.76 -28.52
CA THR A 167 14.05 28.55 -29.75
C THR A 167 13.62 29.97 -29.44
N VAL A 168 13.88 30.93 -30.35
CA VAL A 168 13.40 32.32 -30.24
C VAL A 168 11.89 32.37 -30.28
N GLN A 169 11.25 31.56 -31.12
CA GLN A 169 9.79 31.42 -31.20
C GLN A 169 9.17 31.03 -29.85
N ARG A 170 9.80 30.08 -29.14
CA ARG A 170 9.40 29.70 -27.78
C ARG A 170 9.45 30.91 -26.83
N LYS A 171 10.49 31.74 -26.87
CA LYS A 171 10.65 32.89 -25.99
C LYS A 171 9.58 33.97 -26.23
N VAL A 172 9.21 34.19 -27.49
CA VAL A 172 8.11 35.08 -27.87
C VAL A 172 6.77 34.53 -27.37
N LYS A 173 6.50 33.25 -27.57
CA LYS A 173 5.28 32.58 -27.03
C LYS A 173 5.21 32.66 -25.52
N GLU A 174 6.34 32.44 -24.82
CA GLU A 174 6.45 32.56 -23.35
C GLU A 174 6.08 33.98 -22.89
N ALA A 175 6.61 35.02 -23.54
CA ALA A 175 6.29 36.40 -23.19
C ALA A 175 4.81 36.75 -23.43
N CYS A 176 4.27 36.34 -24.58
CA CYS A 176 2.86 36.56 -24.91
C CYS A 176 1.91 35.87 -23.90
N LEU A 177 2.11 34.59 -23.62
CA LEU A 177 1.29 33.84 -22.65
C LEU A 177 1.46 34.38 -21.22
N ALA A 178 2.66 34.86 -20.84
CA ALA A 178 2.91 35.47 -19.54
C ALA A 178 2.12 36.76 -19.37
N THR A 179 2.06 37.62 -20.40
CA THR A 179 1.26 38.87 -20.38
C THR A 179 -0.22 38.56 -20.26
N LYS A 180 -0.74 37.60 -21.02
CA LYS A 180 -2.14 37.19 -20.95
C LYS A 180 -2.50 36.55 -19.59
N LEU A 181 -1.59 35.71 -19.04
CA LEU A 181 -1.79 35.07 -17.73
C LEU A 181 -1.84 36.11 -16.61
N ASP A 182 -0.98 37.11 -16.67
CA ASP A 182 -0.94 38.21 -15.70
C ASP A 182 -2.22 39.05 -15.73
N GLY A 183 -2.80 39.27 -16.90
CA GLY A 183 -4.11 39.92 -17.04
C GLY A 183 -5.30 39.10 -16.53
N ALA A 184 -5.17 37.76 -16.55
CA ALA A 184 -6.24 36.83 -16.16
C ALA A 184 -6.15 36.37 -14.68
N TRP A 185 -4.97 36.39 -14.08
CA TRP A 185 -4.74 35.92 -12.71
C TRP A 185 -4.14 36.99 -11.82
N THR A 186 -4.50 36.96 -10.53
CA THR A 186 -3.86 37.85 -9.55
C THR A 186 -2.39 37.45 -9.34
N LYS A 187 -1.54 38.40 -9.02
CA LYS A 187 -0.12 38.16 -8.66
C LYS A 187 0.04 37.10 -7.57
N HIS A 188 -0.84 37.12 -6.56
CA HIS A 188 -0.83 36.10 -5.50
C HIS A 188 -1.15 34.69 -6.01
N ARG A 189 -2.08 34.56 -6.96
CA ARG A 189 -2.39 33.29 -7.61
C ARG A 189 -1.21 32.78 -8.44
N ILE A 190 -0.57 33.66 -9.21
CA ILE A 190 0.61 33.34 -10.04
C ILE A 190 1.74 32.83 -9.13
N LEU A 191 2.09 33.58 -8.07
CA LEU A 191 3.16 33.19 -7.15
C LEU A 191 2.88 31.85 -6.45
N THR A 192 1.65 31.67 -5.95
CA THR A 192 1.25 30.41 -5.28
C THR A 192 1.33 29.23 -6.24
N THR A 193 0.87 29.41 -7.47
CA THR A 193 0.95 28.36 -8.49
C THR A 193 2.40 28.08 -8.88
N TYR A 194 3.23 29.10 -9.04
CA TYR A 194 4.67 28.95 -9.31
C TYR A 194 5.36 28.12 -8.22
N LEU A 195 5.17 28.49 -6.96
CA LEU A 195 5.75 27.79 -5.81
C LEU A 195 5.29 26.33 -5.70
N ASN A 196 4.10 25.99 -6.18
CA ASN A 196 3.58 24.63 -6.25
C ASN A 196 4.11 23.83 -7.47
N GLN A 197 4.72 24.49 -8.47
CA GLN A 197 5.12 23.87 -9.74
C GLN A 197 6.62 23.74 -9.93
N VAL A 198 7.40 24.68 -9.40
CA VAL A 198 8.83 24.77 -9.66
C VAL A 198 9.59 23.58 -9.11
N TYR A 199 10.62 23.14 -9.83
CA TYR A 199 11.47 22.02 -9.44
C TYR A 199 12.58 22.46 -8.49
N TYR A 200 12.67 21.81 -7.33
CA TYR A 200 13.66 22.07 -6.28
C TYR A 200 14.79 21.04 -6.21
N GLY A 201 14.84 20.06 -7.13
CA GLY A 201 15.80 18.95 -7.06
C GLY A 201 15.26 17.73 -6.28
N ASN A 202 15.98 16.60 -6.36
CA ASN A 202 15.64 15.35 -5.66
C ASN A 202 14.18 14.91 -5.87
N GLN A 203 13.65 15.04 -7.08
CA GLN A 203 12.27 14.75 -7.48
C GLN A 203 11.21 15.63 -6.78
N ALA A 204 11.59 16.66 -6.02
CA ALA A 204 10.69 17.55 -5.34
C ALA A 204 10.18 18.65 -6.30
N TYR A 205 8.91 18.56 -6.66
CA TYR A 205 8.18 19.58 -7.43
C TYR A 205 7.19 20.29 -6.51
N GLY A 206 7.33 21.60 -6.41
CA GLY A 206 6.58 22.43 -5.48
C GLY A 206 7.18 22.49 -4.07
N ILE A 207 6.81 23.55 -3.37
CA ILE A 207 7.43 23.96 -2.10
C ILE A 207 7.16 22.98 -0.96
N GLU A 208 5.98 22.36 -0.90
CA GLU A 208 5.68 21.37 0.13
C GLU A 208 6.55 20.12 -0.06
N ALA A 209 6.66 19.65 -1.30
CA ALA A 209 7.55 18.51 -1.61
C ALA A 209 9.00 18.82 -1.27
N ALA A 210 9.47 20.04 -1.56
CA ALA A 210 10.82 20.48 -1.21
C ALA A 210 11.04 20.54 0.31
N ALA A 211 10.11 21.14 1.07
CA ALA A 211 10.17 21.22 2.53
C ALA A 211 10.22 19.85 3.19
N GLN A 212 9.41 18.92 2.70
CA GLN A 212 9.40 17.52 3.16
C GLN A 212 10.69 16.79 2.78
N THR A 213 11.18 16.97 1.55
CA THR A 213 12.38 16.28 1.05
C THR A 213 13.65 16.71 1.78
N TYR A 214 13.82 18.02 2.02
CA TYR A 214 15.06 18.55 2.57
C TYR A 214 15.05 18.69 4.09
N PHE A 215 13.87 18.91 4.70
CA PHE A 215 13.76 19.25 6.12
C PHE A 215 12.78 18.37 6.90
N SER A 216 12.04 17.48 6.24
CA SER A 216 11.03 16.60 6.87
C SER A 216 9.98 17.39 7.67
N LYS A 217 9.51 18.52 7.14
CA LYS A 217 8.49 19.38 7.76
C LYS A 217 7.64 20.08 6.71
N PRO A 218 6.42 20.53 7.06
CA PRO A 218 5.55 21.25 6.13
C PRO A 218 6.11 22.62 5.76
N ALA A 219 5.80 23.09 4.54
CA ALA A 219 6.26 24.36 3.97
C ALA A 219 5.93 25.58 4.85
N ARG A 220 4.83 25.57 5.58
CA ARG A 220 4.45 26.64 6.54
C ARG A 220 5.44 26.84 7.67
N LYS A 221 6.23 25.82 8.02
CA LYS A 221 7.22 25.83 9.11
C LYS A 221 8.65 26.14 8.63
N LEU A 222 8.84 26.49 7.37
CA LEU A 222 10.15 26.89 6.86
C LEU A 222 10.62 28.19 7.51
N THR A 223 11.86 28.18 8.04
CA THR A 223 12.54 29.37 8.58
C THR A 223 13.06 30.26 7.45
N LEU A 224 13.49 31.48 7.75
CA LEU A 224 14.13 32.38 6.80
C LEU A 224 15.32 31.73 6.08
N ALA A 225 16.24 31.12 6.82
CA ALA A 225 17.43 30.47 6.26
C ALA A 225 17.10 29.29 5.34
N GLU A 226 16.10 28.48 5.69
CA GLU A 226 15.65 27.34 4.89
C GLU A 226 14.87 27.79 3.64
N SER A 227 14.05 28.82 3.78
CA SER A 227 13.35 29.46 2.66
C SER A 227 14.31 30.06 1.65
N ALA A 228 15.34 30.77 2.11
CA ALA A 228 16.39 31.31 1.25
C ALA A 228 17.19 30.20 0.55
N LEU A 229 17.46 29.09 1.24
CA LEU A 229 18.10 27.93 0.61
C LEU A 229 17.21 27.40 -0.52
N LEU A 230 15.94 27.09 -0.24
CA LEU A 230 15.05 26.50 -1.25
C LEU A 230 14.82 27.46 -2.43
N ALA A 231 14.59 28.75 -2.20
CA ALA A 231 14.46 29.73 -3.26
C ALA A 231 15.70 29.76 -4.16
N GLY A 232 16.90 29.57 -3.60
CA GLY A 232 18.14 29.50 -4.36
C GLY A 232 18.29 28.27 -5.24
N LEU A 233 17.64 27.14 -4.88
CA LEU A 233 17.73 25.89 -5.64
C LEU A 233 17.06 25.98 -7.02
N THR A 234 16.03 26.80 -7.19
CA THR A 234 15.21 26.85 -8.41
C THR A 234 16.00 27.17 -9.67
N GLN A 235 17.10 27.93 -9.57
CA GLN A 235 17.95 28.31 -10.68
C GLN A 235 18.70 27.11 -11.28
N ALA A 236 19.30 26.27 -10.41
CA ALA A 236 20.10 25.09 -10.85
C ALA A 236 20.06 23.99 -9.78
N PRO A 237 18.93 23.26 -9.64
CA PRO A 237 18.70 22.35 -8.53
C PRO A 237 19.75 21.24 -8.35
N SER A 238 20.29 20.74 -9.46
CA SER A 238 21.34 19.72 -9.43
C SER A 238 22.69 20.28 -8.98
N SER A 239 23.03 21.51 -9.38
CA SER A 239 24.31 22.16 -9.06
C SER A 239 24.36 22.66 -7.59
N TYR A 240 23.19 23.04 -7.03
CA TYR A 240 23.06 23.55 -5.68
C TYR A 240 22.46 22.53 -4.70
N ASN A 241 22.47 21.23 -5.05
CA ASN A 241 21.88 20.20 -4.20
C ASN A 241 22.59 20.14 -2.84
N PRO A 242 21.90 20.47 -1.73
CA PRO A 242 22.54 20.56 -0.41
C PRO A 242 22.98 19.22 0.16
N PHE A 243 22.49 18.08 -0.37
CA PHE A 243 22.94 16.76 0.04
C PHE A 243 24.26 16.34 -0.61
N THR A 244 24.58 16.87 -1.79
CA THR A 244 25.79 16.49 -2.55
C THR A 244 26.80 17.61 -2.68
N THR A 245 26.35 18.88 -2.73
CA THR A 245 27.18 20.07 -2.87
C THR A 245 26.85 21.14 -1.83
N PRO A 246 26.99 20.86 -0.51
CA PRO A 246 26.54 21.75 0.56
C PRO A 246 27.18 23.13 0.53
N ALA A 247 28.47 23.23 0.16
CA ALA A 247 29.15 24.52 0.06
C ALA A 247 28.54 25.43 -0.99
N ARG A 248 28.20 24.89 -2.19
CA ARG A 248 27.55 25.65 -3.26
C ARG A 248 26.13 26.05 -2.86
N ALA A 249 25.41 25.17 -2.17
CA ALA A 249 24.08 25.46 -1.66
C ALA A 249 24.09 26.61 -0.63
N LEU A 250 25.08 26.63 0.27
CA LEU A 250 25.25 27.70 1.25
C LEU A 250 25.65 29.03 0.60
N ALA A 251 26.54 29.02 -0.40
CA ALA A 251 26.89 30.21 -1.19
C ALA A 251 25.64 30.78 -1.89
N ARG A 252 24.85 29.92 -2.55
CA ARG A 252 23.61 30.35 -3.21
C ARG A 252 22.58 30.90 -2.22
N ARG A 253 22.43 30.28 -1.03
CA ARG A 253 21.61 30.81 0.07
C ARG A 253 22.04 32.22 0.48
N ALA A 254 23.34 32.47 0.57
CA ALA A 254 23.88 33.79 0.92
C ALA A 254 23.53 34.85 -0.11
N GLU A 255 23.53 34.51 -1.41
CA GLU A 255 23.11 35.39 -2.50
C GLU A 255 21.62 35.74 -2.36
N VAL A 256 20.75 34.74 -2.09
CA VAL A 256 19.31 34.98 -1.85
C VAL A 256 19.09 35.90 -0.64
N LEU A 257 19.77 35.63 0.48
CA LEU A 257 19.67 36.47 1.67
C LEU A 257 20.14 37.90 1.41
N ARG A 258 21.21 38.08 0.59
CA ARG A 258 21.68 39.40 0.18
C ARG A 258 20.60 40.12 -0.66
N ALA A 259 20.01 39.45 -1.63
CA ALA A 259 18.91 39.99 -2.44
C ALA A 259 17.72 40.42 -1.56
N MET A 260 17.37 39.62 -0.55
CA MET A 260 16.32 39.97 0.41
C MET A 260 16.66 41.18 1.28
N LEU A 261 17.94 41.37 1.61
CA LEU A 261 18.43 42.57 2.34
C LEU A 261 18.40 43.81 1.45
N GLU A 262 18.88 43.70 0.20
CA GLU A 262 18.90 44.79 -0.78
C GLU A 262 17.47 45.28 -1.13
N THR A 263 16.51 44.36 -1.17
CA THR A 263 15.09 44.72 -1.39
C THR A 263 14.35 45.10 -0.09
N LEU A 264 15.07 45.29 1.01
CA LEU A 264 14.54 45.70 2.31
C LEU A 264 13.46 44.71 2.86
N VAL A 265 13.44 43.49 2.41
CA VAL A 265 12.51 42.43 2.85
C VAL A 265 12.89 41.88 4.20
N ILE A 266 14.20 41.94 4.53
CA ILE A 266 14.75 41.55 5.84
C ILE A 266 15.69 42.64 6.36
N THR A 267 15.83 42.70 7.69
CA THR A 267 16.75 43.61 8.37
C THR A 267 18.20 43.08 8.33
N LYS A 268 19.19 43.95 8.59
CA LYS A 268 20.59 43.57 8.75
C LYS A 268 20.79 42.51 9.87
N ARG A 269 19.97 42.54 10.93
CA ARG A 269 19.99 41.57 12.01
C ARG A 269 19.51 40.19 11.55
N GLU A 270 18.37 40.13 10.85
CA GLU A 270 17.82 38.88 10.30
C GLU A 270 18.75 38.27 9.25
N TYR A 271 19.35 39.11 8.38
CA TYR A 271 20.37 38.66 7.43
C TYR A 271 21.54 37.95 8.12
N ARG A 272 22.14 38.58 9.15
CA ARG A 272 23.28 38.01 9.87
C ARG A 272 22.91 36.68 10.57
N LEU A 273 21.75 36.61 11.21
CA LEU A 273 21.26 35.40 11.87
C LEU A 273 20.98 34.29 10.87
N ALA A 274 20.34 34.59 9.75
CA ALA A 274 20.04 33.60 8.70
C ALA A 274 21.30 33.10 7.98
N LEU A 275 22.29 34.00 7.77
CA LEU A 275 23.58 33.65 7.17
C LEU A 275 24.38 32.69 8.07
N ALA A 276 24.42 32.96 9.40
CA ALA A 276 25.10 32.15 10.39
C ALA A 276 24.38 30.83 10.71
N ALA A 277 23.13 30.67 10.30
CA ALA A 277 22.32 29.49 10.60
C ALA A 277 22.93 28.22 9.97
N LYS A 278 23.17 27.20 10.82
CA LYS A 278 23.68 25.89 10.37
C LYS A 278 22.67 25.21 9.46
N LEU A 279 23.17 24.57 8.41
CA LEU A 279 22.35 23.77 7.51
C LEU A 279 21.94 22.45 8.19
N ARG A 280 20.70 22.38 8.65
CA ARG A 280 20.14 21.20 9.35
C ARG A 280 19.25 20.42 8.40
N LEU A 281 19.85 19.68 7.48
CA LEU A 281 19.10 18.82 6.57
C LEU A 281 18.56 17.59 7.31
N ARG A 282 17.31 17.21 6.98
CA ARG A 282 16.69 15.96 7.41
C ARG A 282 16.02 15.34 6.18
N ARG A 283 16.61 14.28 5.64
CA ARG A 283 15.99 13.57 4.52
C ARG A 283 14.60 13.10 4.91
N GLY A 284 13.61 13.64 4.24
CA GLY A 284 12.21 13.28 4.47
C GLY A 284 11.88 11.91 3.92
N GLY A 285 11.17 11.11 4.71
CA GLY A 285 10.65 9.81 4.28
C GLY A 285 9.20 9.86 3.78
N LEU A 286 8.58 11.04 3.65
CA LEU A 286 7.16 11.20 3.32
C LEU A 286 6.77 10.49 2.02
N TYR A 287 7.64 10.57 1.01
CA TYR A 287 7.38 10.02 -0.32
C TYR A 287 8.03 8.65 -0.56
N SER A 288 8.86 8.17 0.36
CA SER A 288 9.61 6.92 0.21
C SER A 288 9.30 5.87 1.28
N ARG A 289 8.74 6.29 2.43
CA ARG A 289 8.44 5.38 3.52
C ARG A 289 7.01 4.90 3.41
N ILE A 290 6.85 3.61 3.18
CA ILE A 290 5.56 2.91 3.24
C ILE A 290 5.50 2.17 4.58
N ARG A 291 4.45 2.42 5.34
CA ARG A 291 4.07 1.68 6.54
C ARG A 291 3.05 0.62 6.14
N GLU A 292 3.04 -0.49 6.81
CA GLU A 292 2.09 -1.59 6.60
C GLU A 292 2.05 -2.05 5.12
N PRO A 293 3.18 -2.52 4.54
CA PRO A 293 3.34 -2.69 3.10
C PRO A 293 2.32 -3.66 2.48
N TYR A 294 1.92 -4.71 3.18
CA TYR A 294 0.92 -5.66 2.69
C TYR A 294 -0.47 -5.02 2.58
N PHE A 295 -0.88 -4.27 3.60
CA PHE A 295 -2.14 -3.56 3.56
C PHE A 295 -2.12 -2.40 2.56
N PHE A 296 -1.00 -1.65 2.51
CA PHE A 296 -0.80 -0.57 1.54
C PHE A 296 -0.93 -1.09 0.10
N GLY A 297 -0.28 -2.20 -0.23
CA GLY A 297 -0.38 -2.85 -1.52
C GLY A 297 -1.81 -3.28 -1.84
N TYR A 298 -2.51 -3.89 -0.90
CA TYR A 298 -3.91 -4.28 -1.05
C TYR A 298 -4.83 -3.08 -1.35
N VAL A 299 -4.68 -1.97 -0.62
CA VAL A 299 -5.44 -0.73 -0.86
C VAL A 299 -5.11 -0.15 -2.23
N ARG A 300 -3.82 -0.08 -2.60
CA ARG A 300 -3.41 0.40 -3.93
C ARG A 300 -4.08 -0.38 -5.05
N ASP A 301 -4.11 -1.71 -4.95
CA ASP A 301 -4.71 -2.56 -5.98
C ASP A 301 -6.23 -2.32 -6.09
N ARG A 302 -6.93 -2.12 -4.96
CA ARG A 302 -8.36 -1.71 -4.96
C ARG A 302 -8.60 -0.34 -5.59
N LEU A 303 -7.70 0.61 -5.35
CA LEU A 303 -7.77 1.94 -5.97
C LEU A 303 -7.55 1.86 -7.48
N ILE A 304 -6.56 1.07 -7.93
CA ILE A 304 -6.28 0.88 -9.36
C ILE A 304 -7.48 0.25 -10.07
N GLU A 305 -8.14 -0.71 -9.45
CA GLU A 305 -9.37 -1.33 -9.96
C GLU A 305 -10.50 -0.30 -10.13
N ALA A 306 -10.64 0.65 -9.21
CA ALA A 306 -11.71 1.64 -9.20
C ALA A 306 -11.44 2.86 -10.10
N TYR A 307 -10.20 3.36 -10.13
CA TYR A 307 -9.84 4.63 -10.76
C TYR A 307 -8.82 4.51 -11.91
N GLY A 308 -8.23 3.34 -12.11
CA GLY A 308 -7.11 3.16 -13.05
C GLY A 308 -5.76 3.59 -12.46
N ALA A 309 -4.69 3.04 -13.03
CA ALA A 309 -3.32 3.22 -12.50
C ALA A 309 -2.81 4.66 -12.59
N GLU A 310 -3.18 5.42 -13.62
CA GLU A 310 -2.76 6.80 -13.82
C GLU A 310 -3.36 7.72 -12.75
N GLN A 311 -4.68 7.66 -12.53
CA GLN A 311 -5.34 8.48 -11.53
C GLN A 311 -4.87 8.15 -10.11
N VAL A 312 -4.55 6.89 -9.83
CA VAL A 312 -4.01 6.49 -8.53
C VAL A 312 -2.60 7.04 -8.31
N ARG A 313 -1.76 7.11 -9.35
CA ARG A 313 -0.39 7.66 -9.23
C ARG A 313 -0.36 9.18 -9.17
N SER A 314 -1.12 9.84 -10.03
CA SER A 314 -0.98 11.28 -10.31
C SER A 314 -2.21 12.11 -9.96
N GLY A 315 -3.31 11.49 -9.59
CA GLY A 315 -4.59 12.14 -9.35
C GLY A 315 -4.76 12.81 -7.99
N GLY A 316 -3.77 12.77 -7.09
CA GLY A 316 -3.80 13.50 -5.82
C GLY A 316 -4.86 13.04 -4.84
N LEU A 317 -5.18 11.75 -4.81
CA LEU A 317 -6.20 11.20 -3.92
C LEU A 317 -5.74 11.24 -2.45
N LYS A 318 -6.65 11.52 -1.52
CA LYS A 318 -6.45 11.31 -0.09
C LYS A 318 -7.34 10.15 0.35
N VAL A 319 -6.73 9.01 0.66
CA VAL A 319 -7.43 7.76 0.93
C VAL A 319 -7.40 7.46 2.42
N TYR A 320 -8.56 7.45 3.05
CA TYR A 320 -8.72 7.09 4.46
C TYR A 320 -9.12 5.62 4.56
N THR A 321 -8.29 4.84 5.21
CA THR A 321 -8.43 3.38 5.26
C THR A 321 -9.08 2.92 6.57
N THR A 322 -9.30 1.60 6.68
CA THR A 322 -9.92 0.96 7.84
C THR A 322 -8.92 0.37 8.83
N ILE A 323 -7.61 0.33 8.48
CA ILE A 323 -6.58 -0.28 9.33
C ILE A 323 -6.39 0.51 10.63
N VAL A 324 -6.29 -0.19 11.74
CA VAL A 324 -6.09 0.40 13.07
C VAL A 324 -4.63 0.23 13.47
N PRO A 325 -3.84 1.31 13.58
CA PRO A 325 -2.40 1.20 13.85
C PRO A 325 -2.06 0.47 15.16
N ARG A 326 -2.91 0.56 16.20
CA ARG A 326 -2.74 -0.21 17.44
C ARG A 326 -2.83 -1.70 17.14
N TYR A 327 -3.86 -2.14 16.40
CA TYR A 327 -4.05 -3.56 16.08
C TYR A 327 -2.94 -4.08 15.16
N GLN A 328 -2.51 -3.27 14.21
CA GLN A 328 -1.41 -3.63 13.33
C GLN A 328 -0.12 -3.88 14.12
N ARG A 329 0.25 -2.98 15.06
CA ARG A 329 1.41 -3.18 15.94
C ARG A 329 1.27 -4.40 16.83
N LEU A 330 0.08 -4.67 17.37
CA LEU A 330 -0.19 -5.86 18.18
C LEU A 330 -0.03 -7.14 17.35
N ALA A 331 -0.52 -7.16 16.12
CA ALA A 331 -0.38 -8.28 15.20
C ALA A 331 1.09 -8.56 14.87
N GLU A 332 1.86 -7.53 14.50
CA GLU A 332 3.29 -7.68 14.25
C GLU A 332 4.06 -8.12 15.49
N LYS A 333 3.71 -7.59 16.67
CA LYS A 333 4.32 -7.99 17.93
C LYS A 333 4.04 -9.44 18.26
N ALA A 334 2.79 -9.89 18.16
CA ALA A 334 2.40 -11.28 18.41
C ALA A 334 3.17 -12.25 17.52
N ILE A 335 3.33 -11.92 16.23
CA ILE A 335 4.12 -12.72 15.31
C ILE A 335 5.60 -12.73 15.69
N ARG A 336 6.21 -11.57 15.98
CA ARG A 336 7.64 -11.48 16.28
C ARG A 336 8.01 -12.07 17.62
N ASP A 337 7.14 -12.02 18.61
CA ASP A 337 7.38 -12.62 19.92
C ASP A 337 7.39 -14.15 19.82
N THR A 338 6.60 -14.71 18.91
CA THR A 338 6.48 -16.15 18.72
C THR A 338 7.48 -16.68 17.68
N MET A 339 7.57 -16.01 16.51
CA MET A 339 8.52 -16.32 15.43
C MET A 339 9.71 -15.37 15.53
N ASN A 340 10.66 -15.68 16.42
CA ASN A 340 11.73 -14.77 16.83
C ASN A 340 13.14 -15.19 16.37
N GLN A 341 13.25 -16.31 15.65
CA GLN A 341 14.52 -16.79 15.11
C GLN A 341 14.65 -16.53 13.59
N PRO A 342 15.86 -16.31 13.08
CA PRO A 342 16.08 -16.09 11.64
C PRO A 342 15.66 -17.25 10.74
N THR A 343 15.63 -18.46 11.27
CA THR A 343 15.28 -19.71 10.57
C THR A 343 13.79 -20.01 10.62
N ASP A 344 13.01 -19.24 11.36
CA ASP A 344 11.59 -19.48 11.53
C ASP A 344 10.81 -19.39 10.22
N PRO A 345 9.69 -20.09 10.11
CA PRO A 345 8.73 -19.89 9.05
C PRO A 345 8.15 -18.48 9.10
N ALA A 346 7.57 -18.06 7.99
CA ALA A 346 6.78 -16.84 7.96
C ALA A 346 5.47 -17.02 8.72
N ALA A 347 4.97 -15.94 9.31
CA ALA A 347 3.61 -15.91 9.85
C ALA A 347 2.85 -14.70 9.32
N ALA A 348 1.56 -14.90 9.07
CA ALA A 348 0.65 -13.87 8.57
C ALA A 348 -0.64 -13.87 9.40
N LEU A 349 -1.11 -12.67 9.75
CA LEU A 349 -2.31 -12.44 10.53
C LEU A 349 -3.19 -11.41 9.86
N ILE A 350 -4.47 -11.74 9.67
CA ILE A 350 -5.49 -10.79 9.23
C ILE A 350 -6.65 -10.76 10.21
N SER A 351 -7.11 -9.56 10.55
CA SER A 351 -8.24 -9.34 11.46
C SER A 351 -9.29 -8.44 10.82
N ILE A 352 -10.55 -8.87 10.86
CA ILE A 352 -11.70 -8.24 10.19
C ILE A 352 -12.79 -7.98 11.24
N SER A 353 -13.45 -6.81 11.14
CA SER A 353 -14.68 -6.54 11.90
C SER A 353 -15.86 -7.31 11.28
N PRO A 354 -16.49 -8.24 11.98
CA PRO A 354 -17.56 -9.09 11.42
C PRO A 354 -18.74 -8.29 10.88
N ARG A 355 -19.12 -7.23 11.58
CA ARG A 355 -20.31 -6.41 11.23
C ARG A 355 -20.15 -5.58 9.96
N THR A 356 -18.92 -5.21 9.60
CA THR A 356 -18.69 -4.26 8.51
C THR A 356 -17.76 -4.76 7.41
N GLY A 357 -17.08 -5.89 7.62
CA GLY A 357 -16.01 -6.36 6.74
C GLY A 357 -14.71 -5.55 6.83
N ALA A 358 -14.66 -4.51 7.69
CA ALA A 358 -13.50 -3.63 7.76
C ALA A 358 -12.24 -4.37 8.22
N ILE A 359 -11.19 -4.34 7.41
CA ILE A 359 -9.88 -4.91 7.74
C ILE A 359 -9.24 -4.02 8.80
N ARG A 360 -8.99 -4.57 9.99
CA ARG A 360 -8.47 -3.86 11.16
C ARG A 360 -6.97 -4.05 11.35
N ALA A 361 -6.45 -5.23 10.98
CA ALA A 361 -5.03 -5.54 10.90
C ALA A 361 -4.75 -6.45 9.71
N MET A 362 -3.61 -6.29 9.07
CA MET A 362 -3.13 -7.10 7.95
C MET A 362 -1.59 -7.15 8.03
N ALA A 363 -1.05 -8.06 8.83
CA ALA A 363 0.36 -8.14 9.18
C ALA A 363 0.97 -9.47 8.70
N ALA A 364 2.17 -9.42 8.18
CA ALA A 364 2.98 -10.61 7.96
C ALA A 364 4.46 -10.32 8.28
N VAL A 365 5.12 -11.31 8.85
CA VAL A 365 6.56 -11.27 9.11
C VAL A 365 7.20 -12.45 8.38
N VAL A 366 8.17 -12.14 7.54
CA VAL A 366 8.98 -13.12 6.82
C VAL A 366 10.42 -12.98 7.31
N PRO A 367 10.93 -13.90 8.14
CA PRO A 367 12.31 -13.86 8.60
C PRO A 367 13.28 -13.81 7.40
N ASN A 368 14.39 -13.05 7.53
CA ASN A 368 15.42 -12.88 6.49
C ASN A 368 14.96 -12.31 5.14
N ARG A 369 13.70 -11.84 5.00
CA ARG A 369 13.16 -11.21 3.79
C ARG A 369 12.28 -10.01 4.08
N PRO A 370 12.82 -8.94 4.68
CA PRO A 370 12.02 -7.76 5.08
C PRO A 370 11.43 -6.99 3.88
N LYS A 371 11.85 -7.29 2.64
CA LYS A 371 11.39 -6.62 1.41
C LYS A 371 10.50 -7.51 0.53
N ASN A 372 9.90 -8.58 1.07
CA ASN A 372 8.95 -9.37 0.29
C ASN A 372 7.70 -8.53 0.01
N GLN A 373 7.42 -8.29 -1.27
CA GLN A 373 6.25 -7.50 -1.71
C GLN A 373 5.04 -8.37 -2.07
N PHE A 374 5.22 -9.69 -2.16
CA PHE A 374 4.12 -10.62 -2.42
C PHE A 374 3.18 -10.68 -1.22
N ASN A 375 1.91 -10.40 -1.44
CA ASN A 375 0.92 -10.29 -0.37
C ASN A 375 0.48 -11.66 0.14
N LEU A 376 1.09 -12.10 1.24
CA LEU A 376 0.80 -13.39 1.88
C LEU A 376 -0.64 -13.52 2.39
N LEU A 377 -1.34 -12.41 2.56
CA LEU A 377 -2.68 -12.38 3.17
C LEU A 377 -3.82 -12.38 2.14
N SER A 378 -3.58 -11.86 0.93
CA SER A 378 -4.61 -11.73 -0.10
C SER A 378 -4.28 -12.40 -1.44
N GLN A 379 -2.99 -12.63 -1.73
CA GLN A 379 -2.53 -13.21 -3.00
C GLN A 379 -1.99 -14.62 -2.85
N ALA A 380 -1.34 -14.95 -1.71
CA ALA A 380 -0.89 -16.31 -1.44
C ALA A 380 -2.10 -17.23 -1.30
N ARG A 381 -1.97 -18.42 -1.85
CA ARG A 381 -2.93 -19.50 -1.68
C ARG A 381 -2.20 -20.67 -1.05
N ARG A 382 -2.75 -21.19 0.05
CA ARG A 382 -2.19 -22.25 0.86
C ARG A 382 -3.26 -23.25 1.25
N GLN A 383 -2.90 -24.50 1.38
CA GLN A 383 -3.81 -25.54 1.87
C GLN A 383 -4.19 -25.24 3.31
N THR A 384 -5.49 -25.26 3.59
CA THR A 384 -5.99 -24.82 4.88
C THR A 384 -6.11 -25.95 5.91
N GLY A 385 -5.98 -27.17 5.45
CA GLY A 385 -6.21 -28.32 6.28
C GLY A 385 -7.57 -28.23 6.99
N SER A 386 -7.61 -28.68 8.21
CA SER A 386 -8.84 -28.80 8.99
C SER A 386 -9.61 -27.50 9.29
N THR A 387 -9.09 -26.30 8.97
CA THR A 387 -9.94 -25.09 9.10
C THR A 387 -11.09 -25.11 8.09
N PHE A 388 -10.95 -25.82 6.98
CA PHE A 388 -12.01 -25.94 5.98
C PHE A 388 -13.20 -26.80 6.45
N LYS A 389 -13.00 -27.70 7.44
CA LYS A 389 -14.06 -28.49 8.07
C LYS A 389 -15.22 -27.65 8.61
N THR A 390 -14.94 -26.39 8.97
CA THR A 390 -15.97 -25.43 9.38
C THR A 390 -17.03 -25.19 8.29
N PHE A 391 -16.62 -25.16 7.01
CA PHE A 391 -17.55 -25.01 5.90
C PHE A 391 -18.36 -26.30 5.64
N VAL A 392 -17.75 -27.47 5.87
CA VAL A 392 -18.46 -28.77 5.79
C VAL A 392 -19.52 -28.84 6.89
N LEU A 393 -19.15 -28.52 8.15
CA LEU A 393 -20.10 -28.46 9.27
C LEU A 393 -21.24 -27.48 8.98
N THR A 394 -20.92 -26.31 8.46
CA THR A 394 -21.91 -25.30 8.12
C THR A 394 -22.89 -25.80 7.05
N ALA A 395 -22.38 -26.44 6.00
CA ALA A 395 -23.21 -27.02 4.95
C ALA A 395 -24.11 -28.16 5.49
N ALA A 396 -23.58 -29.01 6.35
CA ALA A 396 -24.35 -30.08 7.00
C ALA A 396 -25.51 -29.52 7.84
N VAL A 397 -25.23 -28.53 8.69
CA VAL A 397 -26.27 -27.87 9.53
C VAL A 397 -27.31 -27.13 8.66
N GLU A 398 -26.91 -26.48 7.57
CA GLU A 398 -27.84 -25.85 6.60
C GLU A 398 -28.77 -26.88 5.93
N MET A 399 -28.30 -28.12 5.75
CA MET A 399 -29.12 -29.22 5.23
C MET A 399 -30.06 -29.80 6.27
N GLY A 400 -29.96 -29.37 7.54
CA GLY A 400 -30.75 -29.87 8.67
C GLY A 400 -30.14 -31.11 9.31
N ILE A 401 -28.88 -31.47 9.05
CA ILE A 401 -28.18 -32.58 9.67
C ILE A 401 -27.83 -32.17 11.11
N ASN A 402 -28.30 -32.91 12.08
CA ASN A 402 -28.04 -32.64 13.52
C ASN A 402 -26.63 -33.13 13.90
N PRO A 403 -25.72 -32.23 14.32
CA PRO A 403 -24.35 -32.60 14.68
C PRO A 403 -24.24 -33.49 15.94
N ASP A 404 -25.28 -33.53 16.76
CA ASP A 404 -25.28 -34.26 18.02
C ASP A 404 -25.77 -35.70 17.86
N SER A 405 -26.73 -35.92 16.97
CA SER A 405 -27.37 -37.22 16.78
C SER A 405 -27.01 -37.91 15.45
N THR A 406 -26.14 -37.31 14.64
CA THR A 406 -25.61 -37.94 13.42
C THR A 406 -24.17 -38.40 13.67
N TYR A 407 -23.94 -39.69 13.46
CA TYR A 407 -22.71 -40.37 13.78
C TYR A 407 -22.04 -40.90 12.52
N TYR A 408 -20.69 -41.00 12.56
CA TYR A 408 -19.84 -41.63 11.56
C TYR A 408 -18.80 -42.51 12.27
N VAL A 409 -18.21 -43.43 11.55
CA VAL A 409 -17.14 -44.28 12.10
C VAL A 409 -15.80 -43.59 12.00
N SER A 410 -15.19 -43.28 13.14
CA SER A 410 -13.77 -42.86 13.18
C SER A 410 -12.88 -44.09 13.12
N ALA A 411 -12.43 -44.44 11.94
CA ALA A 411 -11.52 -45.56 11.60
C ALA A 411 -10.75 -45.19 10.31
N PRO A 412 -9.65 -45.89 9.94
CA PRO A 412 -9.05 -45.69 8.62
C PRO A 412 -10.10 -45.77 7.52
N PHE A 413 -10.18 -44.74 6.69
CA PHE A 413 -11.23 -44.62 5.68
C PHE A 413 -10.65 -44.56 4.28
N THR A 414 -11.20 -45.36 3.38
CA THR A 414 -10.77 -45.42 1.98
C THR A 414 -11.95 -45.18 1.05
N TYR A 415 -11.83 -44.22 0.17
CA TYR A 415 -12.76 -43.95 -0.90
C TYR A 415 -12.12 -44.24 -2.25
N LYS A 416 -12.69 -45.18 -3.01
CA LYS A 416 -12.19 -45.53 -4.34
C LYS A 416 -12.66 -44.51 -5.37
N VAL A 417 -11.74 -43.66 -5.83
CA VAL A 417 -12.01 -42.69 -6.91
C VAL A 417 -12.06 -43.46 -8.25
N HIS A 418 -11.19 -44.44 -8.41
CA HIS A 418 -11.18 -45.41 -9.53
C HIS A 418 -11.38 -46.81 -9.03
N PRO A 419 -12.02 -47.70 -9.83
CA PRO A 419 -12.30 -49.09 -9.41
C PRO A 419 -11.01 -49.91 -9.14
N ALA A 420 -9.98 -49.68 -9.92
CA ALA A 420 -8.67 -50.30 -9.80
C ALA A 420 -7.65 -49.30 -9.26
N GLY A 421 -6.63 -49.78 -8.54
CA GLY A 421 -5.54 -48.98 -7.97
C GLY A 421 -5.41 -49.12 -6.48
N ASN A 422 -4.68 -48.24 -5.84
CA ASN A 422 -4.43 -48.22 -4.39
C ASN A 422 -4.26 -46.81 -3.85
N CYS A 423 -3.83 -46.64 -2.60
CA CYS A 423 -3.58 -45.38 -1.97
C CYS A 423 -2.36 -44.64 -2.55
N ASP A 424 -1.34 -45.38 -2.99
CA ASP A 424 -0.04 -44.83 -3.39
C ASP A 424 -0.08 -44.24 -4.81
N ASP A 425 -0.95 -44.76 -5.69
CA ASP A 425 -1.11 -44.25 -7.06
C ASP A 425 -2.17 -43.15 -7.19
N GLY A 426 -2.80 -42.75 -6.09
CA GLY A 426 -3.85 -41.76 -6.04
C GLY A 426 -5.20 -42.21 -6.63
N SER A 427 -5.34 -43.47 -7.00
CA SER A 427 -6.62 -44.05 -7.47
C SER A 427 -7.63 -44.18 -6.34
N TRP A 428 -7.14 -44.27 -5.10
CA TRP A 428 -7.96 -44.30 -3.90
C TRP A 428 -7.60 -43.14 -2.98
N TRP A 429 -8.62 -42.48 -2.41
CA TRP A 429 -8.44 -41.47 -1.39
C TRP A 429 -8.44 -42.15 -0.01
N CYS A 430 -7.25 -42.29 0.55
CA CYS A 430 -7.02 -42.94 1.84
C CYS A 430 -6.86 -41.88 2.91
N VAL A 431 -7.67 -41.96 3.95
CA VAL A 431 -7.76 -40.92 4.99
C VAL A 431 -7.44 -41.51 6.36
N HIS A 432 -6.45 -40.87 6.98
CA HIS A 432 -6.05 -41.15 8.36
C HIS A 432 -6.28 -39.94 9.25
N THR A 433 -6.55 -40.18 10.54
CA THR A 433 -6.57 -39.11 11.52
C THR A 433 -5.16 -38.70 11.91
N TYR A 434 -5.02 -37.52 12.50
CA TYR A 434 -3.75 -37.09 13.07
C TYR A 434 -3.30 -38.08 14.14
N ALA A 435 -2.03 -38.52 14.08
CA ALA A 435 -1.44 -39.53 14.94
C ALA A 435 -2.09 -40.94 14.86
N ASN A 436 -2.97 -41.21 13.89
CA ASN A 436 -3.74 -42.46 13.77
C ASN A 436 -4.62 -42.78 14.98
N ASP A 437 -5.10 -41.75 15.71
CA ASP A 437 -6.05 -41.90 16.80
C ASP A 437 -7.47 -42.04 16.27
N TYR A 438 -8.12 -43.17 16.57
CA TYR A 438 -9.48 -43.47 16.12
C TYR A 438 -10.41 -43.72 17.30
N TYR A 439 -11.67 -43.28 17.18
CA TYR A 439 -12.63 -43.19 18.28
C TYR A 439 -13.91 -43.97 18.04
N GLY A 440 -13.96 -44.79 16.98
CA GLY A 440 -15.15 -45.55 16.63
C GLY A 440 -16.33 -44.65 16.31
N TRP A 441 -17.52 -44.94 16.86
CA TRP A 441 -18.72 -44.13 16.66
C TRP A 441 -18.54 -42.74 17.22
N SER A 442 -18.58 -41.75 16.34
CA SER A 442 -18.30 -40.36 16.67
C SER A 442 -19.38 -39.46 16.11
N SER A 443 -20.03 -38.62 16.96
CA SER A 443 -20.92 -37.58 16.47
C SER A 443 -20.15 -36.51 15.70
N ILE A 444 -20.80 -35.79 14.78
CA ILE A 444 -20.20 -34.66 14.04
C ILE A 444 -19.63 -33.63 15.01
N ARG A 445 -20.32 -33.33 16.13
CA ARG A 445 -19.84 -32.42 17.19
C ARG A 445 -18.48 -32.91 17.73
N SER A 446 -18.42 -34.12 18.23
CA SER A 446 -17.21 -34.66 18.85
C SER A 446 -16.04 -34.76 17.85
N ALA A 447 -16.33 -35.15 16.60
CA ALA A 447 -15.37 -35.18 15.52
C ALA A 447 -14.85 -33.79 15.16
N THR A 448 -15.69 -32.72 15.22
CA THR A 448 -15.26 -31.33 15.00
C THR A 448 -14.27 -30.89 16.09
N ILE A 449 -14.56 -31.16 17.34
CA ILE A 449 -13.75 -30.80 18.53
C ILE A 449 -12.37 -31.48 18.46
N ARG A 450 -12.32 -32.76 18.10
CA ARG A 450 -11.09 -33.53 17.93
C ARG A 450 -10.42 -33.32 16.55
N SER A 451 -11.14 -32.68 15.62
CA SER A 451 -10.66 -32.47 14.24
C SER A 451 -10.45 -33.77 13.45
N ASP A 452 -11.34 -34.76 13.62
CA ASP A 452 -11.29 -36.07 13.03
C ASP A 452 -11.36 -36.02 11.48
N ASN A 453 -10.36 -36.57 10.80
CA ASN A 453 -10.30 -36.57 9.33
C ASN A 453 -11.24 -37.62 8.73
N ALA A 454 -11.28 -38.84 9.33
CA ALA A 454 -12.05 -39.95 8.81
C ALA A 454 -13.55 -39.67 8.81
N VAL A 455 -14.06 -39.08 9.90
CA VAL A 455 -15.45 -38.64 10.00
C VAL A 455 -15.75 -37.53 8.99
N TYR A 456 -14.87 -36.55 8.85
CA TYR A 456 -15.09 -35.43 7.91
C TYR A 456 -14.98 -35.81 6.45
N ALA A 457 -14.17 -36.81 6.12
CA ALA A 457 -14.15 -37.38 4.78
C ALA A 457 -15.51 -37.99 4.41
N GLN A 458 -16.07 -38.83 5.28
CA GLN A 458 -17.39 -39.43 5.12
C GLN A 458 -18.51 -38.38 5.08
N LEU A 459 -18.49 -37.40 6.01
CA LEU A 459 -19.45 -36.30 6.05
C LEU A 459 -19.39 -35.46 4.75
N THR A 460 -18.18 -35.22 4.21
CA THR A 460 -18.06 -34.45 2.95
C THR A 460 -18.63 -35.22 1.77
N LEU A 461 -18.50 -36.52 1.73
CA LEU A 461 -19.12 -37.34 0.68
C LEU A 461 -20.64 -37.32 0.77
N ASP A 462 -21.19 -37.33 1.98
CA ASP A 462 -22.63 -37.29 2.23
C ASP A 462 -23.25 -35.90 1.95
N VAL A 463 -22.56 -34.82 2.33
CA VAL A 463 -22.96 -33.41 2.08
C VAL A 463 -22.73 -33.01 0.63
N THR A 464 -21.76 -33.58 -0.02
CA THR A 464 -21.14 -33.33 -1.32
C THR A 464 -20.13 -32.18 -1.34
N ALA A 465 -19.02 -32.39 -2.05
CA ALA A 465 -17.96 -31.37 -2.22
C ALA A 465 -18.48 -30.08 -2.88
N GLU A 466 -19.44 -30.19 -3.79
CA GLU A 466 -20.07 -29.06 -4.44
C GLU A 466 -20.85 -28.17 -3.44
N LYS A 467 -21.64 -28.80 -2.55
CA LYS A 467 -22.40 -28.08 -1.51
C LYS A 467 -21.48 -27.39 -0.51
N VAL A 468 -20.38 -28.02 -0.14
CA VAL A 468 -19.33 -27.42 0.70
C VAL A 468 -18.73 -26.19 0.00
N ALA A 469 -18.35 -26.31 -1.27
CA ALA A 469 -17.81 -25.20 -2.04
C ALA A 469 -18.81 -24.04 -2.20
N GLU A 470 -20.09 -24.35 -2.48
CA GLU A 470 -21.17 -23.35 -2.55
C GLU A 470 -21.31 -22.58 -1.24
N THR A 471 -21.32 -23.29 -0.11
CA THR A 471 -21.42 -22.70 1.22
C THR A 471 -20.22 -21.82 1.54
N ALA A 472 -18.99 -22.29 1.26
CA ALA A 472 -17.78 -21.51 1.44
C ALA A 472 -17.78 -20.21 0.60
N ARG A 473 -18.23 -20.26 -0.66
CA ARG A 473 -18.37 -19.07 -1.52
C ARG A 473 -19.40 -18.08 -0.98
N ARG A 474 -20.57 -18.56 -0.53
CA ARG A 474 -21.56 -17.70 0.11
C ARG A 474 -21.02 -16.99 1.35
N MET A 475 -20.18 -17.68 2.11
CA MET A 475 -19.53 -17.14 3.31
C MET A 475 -18.32 -16.25 2.99
N GLY A 476 -17.90 -16.09 1.74
CA GLY A 476 -16.91 -15.10 1.33
C GLY A 476 -15.57 -15.65 0.84
N VAL A 477 -15.42 -16.96 0.66
CA VAL A 477 -14.24 -17.55 0.00
C VAL A 477 -14.31 -17.24 -1.49
N LYS A 478 -13.33 -16.49 -2.00
CA LYS A 478 -13.26 -16.05 -3.41
C LYS A 478 -12.34 -16.92 -4.28
N ALA A 479 -11.47 -17.73 -3.65
CA ALA A 479 -10.60 -18.63 -4.38
C ALA A 479 -11.43 -19.63 -5.23
N PRO A 480 -10.92 -20.09 -6.40
CA PRO A 480 -11.48 -21.26 -7.07
C PRO A 480 -11.46 -22.47 -6.13
N LEU A 481 -12.60 -23.13 -5.98
CA LEU A 481 -12.78 -24.27 -5.07
C LEU A 481 -12.96 -25.59 -5.84
N ASP A 482 -12.68 -25.58 -7.11
CA ASP A 482 -12.63 -26.74 -7.99
C ASP A 482 -11.17 -27.09 -8.35
N ALA A 483 -10.93 -28.34 -8.62
CA ALA A 483 -9.70 -28.83 -9.22
C ALA A 483 -9.98 -29.20 -10.68
N ASN A 484 -9.43 -28.41 -11.62
CA ASN A 484 -9.64 -28.62 -13.06
C ASN A 484 -11.11 -28.71 -13.47
N GLY A 485 -11.97 -27.89 -12.86
CA GLY A 485 -13.41 -27.84 -13.17
C GLY A 485 -14.26 -28.87 -12.43
N ALA A 486 -13.69 -29.69 -11.55
CA ALA A 486 -14.39 -30.67 -10.74
C ALA A 486 -14.25 -30.39 -9.25
N TYR A 487 -15.31 -30.61 -8.48
CA TYR A 487 -15.24 -30.56 -7.03
C TYR A 487 -14.77 -31.91 -6.49
N VAL A 488 -13.69 -31.86 -5.71
CA VAL A 488 -13.07 -33.08 -5.14
C VAL A 488 -13.43 -33.24 -3.66
N PRO A 489 -13.73 -34.48 -3.20
CA PRO A 489 -14.12 -34.72 -1.80
C PRO A 489 -13.07 -34.27 -0.77
N SER A 490 -11.78 -34.28 -1.12
CA SER A 490 -10.70 -33.83 -0.25
C SER A 490 -10.79 -32.34 0.12
N ILE A 491 -11.65 -31.54 -0.56
CA ILE A 491 -11.97 -30.15 -0.15
C ILE A 491 -12.41 -30.07 1.32
N GLY A 492 -13.13 -31.09 1.81
CA GLY A 492 -13.59 -31.15 3.19
C GLY A 492 -12.46 -31.20 4.21
N LEU A 493 -11.29 -31.67 3.81
CA LEU A 493 -10.07 -31.67 4.61
C LEU A 493 -9.12 -30.51 4.30
N GLY A 494 -9.54 -29.59 3.39
CA GLY A 494 -8.80 -28.38 3.08
C GLY A 494 -7.65 -28.55 2.08
N SER A 495 -7.77 -29.51 1.16
CA SER A 495 -6.78 -29.74 0.09
C SER A 495 -6.72 -28.59 -0.94
N ILE A 496 -7.78 -27.82 -1.07
CA ILE A 496 -7.81 -26.69 -2.00
C ILE A 496 -7.20 -25.45 -1.34
N ALA A 497 -6.24 -24.85 -2.05
CA ALA A 497 -5.50 -23.72 -1.54
C ALA A 497 -6.30 -22.40 -1.64
N VAL A 498 -6.42 -21.67 -0.53
CA VAL A 498 -7.12 -20.38 -0.43
C VAL A 498 -6.26 -19.35 0.31
N SER A 499 -6.67 -18.08 0.28
CA SER A 499 -5.93 -17.02 0.98
C SER A 499 -6.35 -16.89 2.45
N PRO A 500 -5.48 -16.36 3.33
CA PRO A 500 -5.88 -16.00 4.71
C PRO A 500 -7.07 -15.04 4.77
N LEU A 501 -7.22 -14.15 3.79
CA LEU A 501 -8.35 -13.25 3.68
C LEU A 501 -9.66 -14.01 3.40
N ASP A 502 -9.63 -15.07 2.57
CA ASP A 502 -10.80 -15.90 2.31
C ASP A 502 -11.29 -16.60 3.57
N ILE A 503 -10.38 -17.23 4.34
CA ILE A 503 -10.71 -17.89 5.59
C ILE A 503 -11.22 -16.87 6.62
N ALA A 504 -10.56 -15.73 6.78
CA ALA A 504 -11.00 -14.69 7.70
C ALA A 504 -12.42 -14.19 7.35
N SER A 505 -12.76 -14.08 6.06
CA SER A 505 -14.10 -13.69 5.60
C SER A 505 -15.17 -14.71 5.97
N GLY A 506 -14.87 -16.02 5.79
CA GLY A 506 -15.77 -17.10 6.16
C GLY A 506 -16.06 -17.14 7.67
N TYR A 507 -15.02 -17.00 8.49
CA TYR A 507 -15.15 -16.97 9.94
C TYR A 507 -15.80 -15.67 10.45
N ALA A 508 -15.56 -14.54 9.79
CA ALA A 508 -16.26 -13.29 10.07
C ALA A 508 -17.78 -13.41 9.80
N THR A 509 -18.17 -14.21 8.81
CA THR A 509 -19.59 -14.50 8.52
C THR A 509 -20.26 -15.25 9.67
N LEU A 510 -19.59 -16.24 10.28
CA LEU A 510 -20.08 -16.91 11.49
C LEU A 510 -20.20 -15.93 12.66
N ALA A 511 -19.15 -15.15 12.91
CA ALA A 511 -19.12 -14.13 13.97
C ALA A 511 -20.24 -13.08 13.82
N ALA A 512 -20.70 -12.83 12.60
CA ALA A 512 -21.81 -11.92 12.26
C ALA A 512 -23.19 -12.61 12.23
N GLY A 513 -23.35 -13.79 12.84
CA GLY A 513 -24.60 -14.52 12.84
C GLY A 513 -25.07 -14.93 11.44
N GLY A 514 -24.14 -15.30 10.58
CA GLY A 514 -24.40 -15.77 9.21
C GLY A 514 -24.52 -14.68 8.14
N VAL A 515 -24.20 -13.43 8.46
CA VAL A 515 -24.18 -12.32 7.50
C VAL A 515 -22.77 -12.12 6.98
N PHE A 516 -22.53 -12.40 5.71
CA PHE A 516 -21.29 -12.04 5.03
C PHE A 516 -21.22 -10.52 4.83
N ALA A 517 -20.09 -9.92 5.22
CA ALA A 517 -19.73 -8.55 4.90
C ALA A 517 -18.46 -8.55 4.03
N GLU A 518 -18.53 -7.91 2.87
CA GLU A 518 -17.38 -7.86 1.95
C GLU A 518 -16.18 -7.17 2.63
N PRO A 519 -14.94 -7.74 2.50
CA PRO A 519 -13.74 -7.14 3.06
C PRO A 519 -13.53 -5.70 2.58
N MET A 520 -13.47 -4.76 3.53
CA MET A 520 -13.39 -3.34 3.27
C MET A 520 -12.07 -2.78 3.82
N ALA A 521 -11.24 -2.22 2.94
CA ALA A 521 -9.96 -1.58 3.31
C ALA A 521 -10.03 -0.06 3.24
N ILE A 522 -10.95 0.51 2.46
CA ILE A 522 -11.08 1.95 2.22
C ILE A 522 -12.37 2.44 2.86
N ARG A 523 -12.27 3.48 3.69
CA ARG A 523 -13.40 4.13 4.34
C ARG A 523 -13.96 5.30 3.53
N ARG A 524 -13.08 6.12 2.95
CA ARG A 524 -13.43 7.23 2.07
C ARG A 524 -12.24 7.67 1.23
N VAL A 525 -12.52 8.29 0.10
CA VAL A 525 -11.53 8.89 -0.80
C VAL A 525 -11.92 10.35 -1.03
N ILE A 526 -10.96 11.25 -0.86
CA ILE A 526 -11.08 12.65 -1.24
C ILE A 526 -10.32 12.86 -2.54
N LEU A 527 -11.01 13.39 -3.53
CA LEU A 527 -10.45 13.70 -4.85
C LEU A 527 -9.56 14.95 -4.81
N ALA A 528 -8.78 15.22 -5.85
CA ALA A 528 -7.89 16.38 -5.95
C ALA A 528 -8.62 17.72 -5.80
N ASN A 529 -9.90 17.80 -6.15
CA ASN A 529 -10.74 19.00 -5.99
C ASN A 529 -11.25 19.20 -4.56
N GLY A 530 -10.84 18.37 -3.60
CA GLY A 530 -11.24 18.42 -2.19
C GLY A 530 -12.60 17.79 -1.87
N LYS A 531 -13.36 17.31 -2.87
CA LYS A 531 -14.64 16.65 -2.66
C LYS A 531 -14.47 15.18 -2.34
N GLU A 532 -15.35 14.65 -1.49
CA GLU A 532 -15.40 13.21 -1.23
C GLU A 532 -16.00 12.48 -2.44
N ASP A 533 -15.41 11.35 -2.82
CA ASP A 533 -15.99 10.48 -3.84
C ASP A 533 -17.11 9.63 -3.23
N THR A 534 -18.33 9.91 -3.67
CA THR A 534 -19.53 9.17 -3.29
C THR A 534 -19.95 8.12 -4.34
N THR A 535 -19.24 8.05 -5.48
CA THR A 535 -19.64 7.21 -6.62
C THR A 535 -19.08 5.80 -6.52
N ALA A 536 -17.87 5.62 -6.00
CA ALA A 536 -17.23 4.30 -5.85
C ALA A 536 -17.77 3.48 -4.67
N GLY A 537 -18.62 4.05 -3.82
CA GLY A 537 -19.27 3.36 -2.69
C GLY A 537 -18.32 3.01 -1.55
N TRP A 538 -17.22 3.75 -1.37
CA TRP A 538 -16.28 3.54 -0.27
C TRP A 538 -16.94 3.76 1.09
N GLY A 539 -16.54 2.94 2.07
CA GLY A 539 -17.02 3.06 3.45
C GLY A 539 -18.42 2.51 3.71
N VAL A 540 -19.16 2.11 2.68
CA VAL A 540 -20.47 1.50 2.81
C VAL A 540 -20.32 -0.02 2.92
N PRO A 541 -20.68 -0.66 4.06
CA PRO A 541 -20.59 -2.11 4.21
C PRO A 541 -21.53 -2.83 3.23
N ARG A 542 -20.99 -3.65 2.34
CA ARG A 542 -21.77 -4.52 1.47
C ARG A 542 -22.04 -5.83 2.20
N ARG A 543 -23.28 -6.04 2.62
CA ARG A 543 -23.68 -7.16 3.48
C ARG A 543 -24.74 -8.03 2.80
N LYS A 544 -24.61 -9.36 2.97
CA LYS A 544 -25.58 -10.33 2.44
C LYS A 544 -25.73 -11.47 3.44
N ARG A 545 -26.95 -11.93 3.68
CA ARG A 545 -27.22 -13.18 4.42
C ARG A 545 -26.61 -14.34 3.62
N ALA A 546 -25.61 -15.01 4.19
CA ALA A 546 -24.93 -16.13 3.58
C ALA A 546 -25.50 -17.47 4.05
N ILE A 547 -25.77 -17.58 5.34
CA ILE A 547 -26.33 -18.75 6.02
C ILE A 547 -27.36 -18.29 7.05
N SER A 548 -28.19 -19.22 7.55
CA SER A 548 -29.17 -18.89 8.58
C SER A 548 -28.47 -18.52 9.91
N GLU A 549 -29.14 -17.72 10.72
CA GLU A 549 -28.66 -17.34 12.05
C GLU A 549 -28.54 -18.57 12.96
N GLY A 550 -29.52 -19.49 12.89
CA GLY A 550 -29.49 -20.75 13.63
C GLY A 550 -28.29 -21.63 13.26
N THR A 551 -27.98 -21.73 11.95
CA THR A 551 -26.79 -22.45 11.48
C THR A 551 -25.51 -21.83 12.05
N ALA A 552 -25.37 -20.50 11.97
CA ALA A 552 -24.20 -19.80 12.49
C ALA A 552 -24.06 -20.05 14.02
N ALA A 553 -25.17 -20.03 14.79
CA ALA A 553 -25.13 -20.25 16.20
C ALA A 553 -24.71 -21.69 16.57
N VAL A 554 -25.26 -22.71 15.91
CA VAL A 554 -24.87 -24.11 16.14
C VAL A 554 -23.39 -24.32 15.84
N VAL A 555 -22.91 -23.86 14.70
CA VAL A 555 -21.49 -23.96 14.31
C VAL A 555 -20.61 -23.23 15.34
N THR A 556 -20.99 -22.02 15.73
CA THR A 556 -20.25 -21.22 16.72
C THR A 556 -20.13 -21.95 18.06
N ARG A 557 -21.22 -22.52 18.61
CA ARG A 557 -21.18 -23.27 19.87
C ARG A 557 -20.22 -24.47 19.81
N ILE A 558 -20.15 -25.17 18.67
CA ILE A 558 -19.22 -26.29 18.50
C ILE A 558 -17.77 -25.78 18.44
N LEU A 559 -17.54 -24.63 17.76
CA LEU A 559 -16.21 -24.03 17.65
C LEU A 559 -15.76 -23.36 18.95
N GLU A 560 -16.68 -22.91 19.84
CA GLU A 560 -16.34 -22.49 21.19
C GLU A 560 -15.80 -23.67 22.02
N GLN A 561 -16.45 -24.83 21.96
CA GLN A 561 -15.98 -26.05 22.59
C GLN A 561 -14.60 -26.48 22.07
N ASN A 562 -14.30 -26.27 20.78
CA ASN A 562 -12.95 -26.54 20.25
C ASN A 562 -11.89 -25.64 20.91
N VAL A 563 -12.20 -24.37 21.21
CA VAL A 563 -11.30 -23.47 21.94
C VAL A 563 -11.22 -23.82 23.43
N GLN A 564 -12.32 -24.27 24.06
CA GLN A 564 -12.37 -24.56 25.47
C GLN A 564 -11.63 -25.85 25.85
N TYR A 565 -11.84 -26.91 25.11
CA TYR A 565 -11.27 -28.24 25.42
C TYR A 565 -10.90 -29.12 24.19
N GLY A 566 -10.93 -28.56 23.01
CA GLY A 566 -10.52 -29.24 21.77
C GLY A 566 -9.09 -28.93 21.32
N THR A 567 -8.86 -28.98 20.02
CA THR A 567 -7.54 -28.72 19.43
C THR A 567 -7.08 -27.26 19.51
N GLY A 568 -7.99 -26.34 19.84
CA GLY A 568 -7.75 -24.90 19.86
C GLY A 568 -7.47 -24.28 21.23
N THR A 569 -7.19 -25.05 22.27
CA THR A 569 -7.09 -24.58 23.67
C THR A 569 -6.05 -23.48 23.91
N ARG A 570 -4.96 -23.43 23.12
CA ARG A 570 -3.96 -22.35 23.21
C ARG A 570 -4.50 -20.97 22.81
N ALA A 571 -5.63 -20.93 22.11
CA ALA A 571 -6.30 -19.69 21.75
C ALA A 571 -7.19 -19.11 22.86
N ALA A 572 -7.45 -19.86 23.94
CA ALA A 572 -8.28 -19.40 25.05
C ALA A 572 -7.63 -18.23 25.81
N PHE A 573 -8.41 -17.16 26.11
CA PHE A 573 -7.95 -15.96 26.81
C PHE A 573 -9.00 -15.34 27.74
N GLY A 574 -9.88 -16.19 28.32
CA GLY A 574 -10.86 -15.77 29.30
C GLY A 574 -12.09 -15.04 28.75
N ARG A 575 -12.31 -15.06 27.42
CA ARG A 575 -13.49 -14.48 26.76
C ARG A 575 -14.19 -15.53 25.88
N PRO A 576 -15.49 -15.35 25.58
CA PRO A 576 -16.15 -16.14 24.55
C PRO A 576 -15.42 -16.05 23.24
N ALA A 577 -14.90 -17.17 22.75
CA ALA A 577 -14.14 -17.28 21.52
C ALA A 577 -14.42 -18.61 20.85
N ALA A 578 -14.64 -18.58 19.55
CA ALA A 578 -14.86 -19.74 18.70
C ALA A 578 -13.73 -19.84 17.65
N GLY A 579 -13.28 -21.05 17.34
CA GLY A 579 -12.18 -21.19 16.39
C GLY A 579 -11.89 -22.64 16.00
N LYS A 580 -11.07 -22.78 14.94
CA LYS A 580 -10.66 -24.06 14.41
C LYS A 580 -9.18 -24.04 14.01
N THR A 581 -8.47 -25.09 14.39
CA THR A 581 -7.11 -25.38 13.95
C THR A 581 -7.10 -26.00 12.55
N GLY A 582 -6.06 -25.75 11.78
CA GLY A 582 -5.78 -26.42 10.51
C GLY A 582 -4.31 -26.75 10.40
N THR A 583 -4.02 -27.94 9.89
CA THR A 583 -2.67 -28.40 9.56
C THR A 583 -2.82 -29.22 8.30
N ASN A 584 -1.96 -29.02 7.29
CA ASN A 584 -1.90 -29.91 6.14
C ASN A 584 -1.12 -31.17 6.49
N GLU A 585 -1.21 -32.21 5.66
CA GLU A 585 -0.66 -33.54 5.95
C GLU A 585 0.86 -33.53 6.16
N GLU A 586 1.58 -32.65 5.47
CA GLU A 586 3.05 -32.54 5.54
C GLU A 586 3.52 -31.50 6.59
N HIS A 587 2.67 -31.00 7.45
CA HIS A 587 2.99 -29.92 8.39
C HIS A 587 3.62 -28.67 7.76
N ALA A 588 3.42 -28.45 6.46
CA ALA A 588 4.00 -27.31 5.73
C ALA A 588 3.17 -26.04 5.88
N ASP A 589 1.88 -26.17 6.18
CA ASP A 589 0.93 -25.09 6.43
C ASP A 589 0.17 -25.32 7.74
N ALA A 590 0.27 -24.40 8.67
CA ALA A 590 -0.42 -24.43 9.95
C ALA A 590 -1.30 -23.20 10.12
N TRP A 591 -2.55 -23.38 10.56
CA TRP A 591 -3.57 -22.35 10.63
C TRP A 591 -4.31 -22.35 11.95
N PHE A 592 -4.68 -21.15 12.37
CA PHE A 592 -5.75 -20.96 13.34
C PHE A 592 -6.70 -19.87 12.84
N ALA A 593 -7.96 -20.20 12.67
CA ALA A 593 -9.01 -19.26 12.34
C ALA A 593 -10.02 -19.21 13.50
N GLY A 594 -10.20 -18.03 14.07
CA GLY A 594 -11.08 -17.86 15.22
C GLY A 594 -11.68 -16.48 15.29
N TYR A 595 -12.68 -16.32 16.14
CA TYR A 595 -13.43 -15.08 16.29
C TYR A 595 -14.05 -14.92 17.68
N THR A 596 -14.32 -13.67 17.99
CA THR A 596 -15.27 -13.22 19.00
C THR A 596 -16.39 -12.46 18.28
N PRO A 597 -17.46 -12.00 18.93
CA PRO A 597 -18.45 -11.14 18.29
C PRO A 597 -17.88 -9.82 17.72
N ASP A 598 -16.71 -9.38 18.20
CA ASP A 598 -16.08 -8.11 17.81
C ASP A 598 -15.07 -8.21 16.67
N LEU A 599 -14.30 -9.29 16.65
CA LEU A 599 -13.20 -9.50 15.68
C LEU A 599 -13.13 -10.95 15.20
N ALA A 600 -12.97 -11.13 13.90
CA ALA A 600 -12.59 -12.40 13.30
C ALA A 600 -11.14 -12.32 12.81
N THR A 601 -10.31 -13.26 13.25
CA THR A 601 -8.87 -13.22 13.01
C THR A 601 -8.38 -14.58 12.51
N THR A 602 -7.59 -14.57 11.44
CA THR A 602 -6.95 -15.79 10.90
C THR A 602 -5.45 -15.62 10.95
N VAL A 603 -4.76 -16.64 11.42
CA VAL A 603 -3.29 -16.75 11.44
C VAL A 603 -2.88 -17.94 10.59
N TRP A 604 -1.87 -17.72 9.76
CA TRP A 604 -1.16 -18.74 9.00
C TRP A 604 0.32 -18.73 9.37
N VAL A 605 0.93 -19.91 9.47
CA VAL A 605 2.38 -20.12 9.66
C VAL A 605 2.86 -21.11 8.62
N GLY A 606 3.97 -20.82 7.94
CA GLY A 606 4.55 -21.68 6.92
C GLY A 606 5.73 -21.04 6.20
N PHE A 607 6.49 -21.83 5.45
CA PHE A 607 7.57 -21.28 4.63
C PHE A 607 7.02 -20.68 3.33
N THR A 608 7.57 -19.53 2.93
CA THR A 608 7.14 -18.83 1.70
C THR A 608 7.67 -19.46 0.40
N LYS A 609 8.63 -20.38 0.51
CA LYS A 609 9.24 -21.09 -0.62
C LYS A 609 8.77 -22.54 -0.68
N GLY A 610 7.57 -22.76 -1.19
CA GLY A 610 7.06 -24.13 -1.35
C GLY A 610 6.44 -24.72 -0.07
N GLU A 611 6.14 -25.98 -0.13
CA GLU A 611 5.60 -26.81 0.96
C GLU A 611 6.77 -27.47 1.69
N ILE A 612 7.33 -26.79 2.69
CA ILE A 612 8.45 -27.25 3.50
C ILE A 612 7.88 -27.66 4.86
N PRO A 613 8.06 -28.94 5.26
CA PRO A 613 7.59 -29.43 6.56
C PRO A 613 8.17 -28.64 7.73
N MET A 614 7.33 -28.39 8.74
CA MET A 614 7.70 -27.70 9.97
C MET A 614 7.77 -28.68 11.14
N ASP A 615 8.48 -29.80 10.96
CA ASP A 615 8.56 -30.88 11.94
C ASP A 615 9.37 -30.53 13.18
N ASN A 616 10.26 -29.55 13.05
CA ASN A 616 11.07 -29.05 14.17
C ASN A 616 11.28 -27.54 14.08
N VAL A 617 10.36 -26.79 14.67
CA VAL A 617 10.49 -25.34 14.89
C VAL A 617 10.42 -25.09 16.38
N HIS A 618 11.47 -24.55 16.99
CA HIS A 618 11.61 -24.38 18.45
C HIS A 618 11.41 -25.71 19.23
N GLY A 619 11.81 -26.83 18.63
CA GLY A 619 11.75 -28.15 19.28
C GLY A 619 10.39 -28.84 19.17
N ILE A 620 9.43 -28.32 18.41
CA ILE A 620 8.12 -28.93 18.20
C ILE A 620 7.76 -29.05 16.74
N SER A 621 6.94 -30.05 16.41
CA SER A 621 6.24 -30.11 15.13
C SER A 621 5.09 -29.09 15.14
N VAL A 622 5.04 -28.23 14.12
CA VAL A 622 4.09 -27.12 14.05
C VAL A 622 2.73 -27.60 13.59
N SER A 623 1.72 -27.32 14.40
CA SER A 623 0.32 -27.55 14.05
C SER A 623 -0.50 -26.27 14.26
N GLY A 624 -1.74 -26.28 13.79
CA GLY A 624 -2.65 -25.14 14.01
C GLY A 624 -2.94 -24.85 15.48
N GLY A 625 -2.82 -25.85 16.34
CA GLY A 625 -2.98 -25.72 17.79
C GLY A 625 -1.72 -25.20 18.52
N SER A 626 -0.57 -25.11 17.84
CA SER A 626 0.67 -24.58 18.41
C SER A 626 0.81 -23.07 18.16
N PHE A 627 1.82 -22.64 17.40
CA PHE A 627 2.11 -21.22 17.15
C PHE A 627 0.96 -20.41 16.53
N PRO A 628 0.16 -20.92 15.55
CA PRO A 628 -0.95 -20.13 15.03
C PRO A 628 -1.98 -19.77 16.09
N ALA A 629 -2.38 -20.70 16.97
CA ALA A 629 -3.31 -20.45 18.06
C ALA A 629 -2.72 -19.50 19.12
N GLU A 630 -1.43 -19.62 19.40
CA GLU A 630 -0.72 -18.74 20.33
C GLU A 630 -0.61 -17.31 19.79
N ILE A 631 -0.19 -17.11 18.51
CA ILE A 631 -0.16 -15.80 17.87
C ILE A 631 -1.54 -15.16 17.87
N TRP A 632 -2.59 -15.96 17.60
CA TRP A 632 -3.96 -15.48 17.63
C TRP A 632 -4.34 -14.95 19.02
N ARG A 633 -4.04 -15.70 20.09
CA ARG A 633 -4.29 -15.29 21.48
C ARG A 633 -3.51 -14.01 21.83
N LEU A 634 -2.19 -13.99 21.55
CA LEU A 634 -1.31 -12.86 21.83
C LEU A 634 -1.75 -11.57 21.11
N PHE A 635 -2.47 -11.70 20.01
CA PHE A 635 -3.08 -10.57 19.31
C PHE A 635 -4.45 -10.21 19.90
N MET A 636 -5.35 -11.19 20.05
CA MET A 636 -6.76 -10.93 20.41
C MET A 636 -6.93 -10.39 21.83
N GLU A 637 -6.15 -10.92 22.77
CA GLU A 637 -6.21 -10.53 24.17
C GLU A 637 -5.97 -9.01 24.34
N PRO A 638 -4.84 -8.42 23.93
CA PRO A 638 -4.62 -6.98 24.04
C PRO A 638 -5.43 -6.16 23.02
N ALA A 639 -5.86 -6.73 21.90
CA ALA A 639 -6.71 -6.02 20.95
C ALA A 639 -8.11 -5.72 21.50
N LEU A 640 -8.62 -6.61 22.36
CA LEU A 640 -9.93 -6.49 22.99
C LEU A 640 -9.87 -5.98 24.44
N GLU A 641 -8.68 -5.63 24.93
CA GLU A 641 -8.51 -5.01 26.23
C GLU A 641 -9.34 -3.73 26.37
N GLY A 642 -10.02 -3.57 27.51
CA GLY A 642 -10.90 -2.43 27.78
C GLY A 642 -12.28 -2.51 27.11
N ARG A 643 -12.61 -3.65 26.46
CA ARG A 643 -13.97 -3.92 25.99
C ARG A 643 -14.61 -4.96 26.89
N GLU A 644 -15.91 -4.78 27.18
CA GLU A 644 -16.66 -5.79 27.86
C GLU A 644 -16.74 -7.09 27.06
N PRO A 645 -16.58 -8.27 27.69
CA PRO A 645 -16.76 -9.55 27.02
C PRO A 645 -18.20 -9.71 26.53
N THR A 646 -18.37 -9.77 25.21
CA THR A 646 -19.70 -9.99 24.62
C THR A 646 -19.88 -11.48 24.35
N PRO A 647 -20.95 -12.14 24.88
CA PRO A 647 -21.28 -13.50 24.52
C PRO A 647 -21.78 -13.58 23.07
N PHE A 648 -21.69 -14.76 22.49
CA PHE A 648 -22.33 -15.00 21.19
C PHE A 648 -23.85 -15.03 21.41
N ALA A 649 -24.58 -14.31 20.53
CA ALA A 649 -26.01 -14.22 20.61
C ALA A 649 -26.69 -15.54 20.25
N ASP A 650 -27.76 -15.88 20.96
CA ASP A 650 -28.64 -16.94 20.53
C ASP A 650 -29.47 -16.51 19.32
N PRO A 651 -29.74 -17.41 18.38
CA PRO A 651 -30.53 -17.10 17.22
C PRO A 651 -32.00 -16.96 17.55
N ALA A 652 -32.72 -16.12 16.81
CA ALA A 652 -34.17 -16.02 16.94
C ALA A 652 -34.89 -17.36 16.62
N VAL A 653 -34.32 -18.12 15.67
CA VAL A 653 -34.85 -19.41 15.23
C VAL A 653 -33.71 -20.42 15.13
N TRP A 654 -33.84 -21.54 15.86
CA TRP A 654 -32.92 -22.67 15.76
C TRP A 654 -33.17 -23.48 14.49
N PRO A 655 -32.17 -24.22 13.96
CA PRO A 655 -32.35 -25.09 12.82
C PRO A 655 -33.37 -26.17 13.09
N GLN A 656 -34.22 -26.46 12.13
CA GLN A 656 -35.07 -27.65 12.19
C GLN A 656 -34.29 -28.85 11.71
N TRP A 657 -34.14 -29.83 12.58
CA TRP A 657 -33.41 -31.04 12.24
C TRP A 657 -34.28 -31.96 11.40
N LYS A 658 -33.66 -32.56 10.38
CA LYS A 658 -34.28 -33.53 9.48
C LYS A 658 -33.62 -34.89 9.66
N PRO A 659 -34.36 -36.00 9.64
CA PRO A 659 -33.76 -37.32 9.63
C PRO A 659 -32.80 -37.39 8.40
N PHE A 660 -31.53 -37.71 8.66
CA PHE A 660 -30.54 -37.81 7.58
C PHE A 660 -30.55 -39.23 7.02
N THR A 661 -31.61 -39.60 6.31
CA THR A 661 -31.87 -40.94 5.73
C THR A 661 -31.16 -41.15 4.38
N ARG A 662 -30.50 -40.14 3.83
CA ARG A 662 -29.84 -40.19 2.48
C ARG A 662 -28.32 -40.27 2.54
N GLY A 663 -27.70 -40.21 3.73
CA GLY A 663 -26.27 -40.36 3.88
C GLY A 663 -25.83 -41.79 3.60
N ARG A 664 -24.79 -41.95 2.75
CA ARG A 664 -24.21 -43.27 2.46
C ARG A 664 -23.43 -43.81 3.66
N TYR A 665 -22.84 -42.92 4.45
CA TYR A 665 -21.92 -43.25 5.54
C TYR A 665 -22.47 -42.85 6.93
N ALA A 666 -23.49 -42.02 6.99
CA ALA A 666 -24.08 -41.56 8.24
C ALA A 666 -24.81 -42.70 8.93
N LEU A 667 -24.57 -42.79 10.23
CA LEU A 667 -25.29 -43.70 11.16
C LEU A 667 -26.22 -42.88 12.02
N THR A 668 -27.50 -43.21 12.04
CA THR A 668 -28.46 -42.65 12.98
C THR A 668 -28.49 -43.51 14.23
N TYR A 669 -28.09 -42.95 15.37
CA TYR A 669 -28.22 -43.61 16.67
C TYR A 669 -29.62 -43.32 17.20
N ASP A 670 -30.46 -44.34 17.32
CA ASP A 670 -31.67 -44.29 18.09
C ASP A 670 -31.45 -44.95 19.47
N PRO A 671 -31.32 -44.17 20.57
CA PRO A 671 -31.08 -44.73 21.87
C PRO A 671 -32.31 -45.54 22.41
N TYR A 672 -33.43 -45.49 21.73
CA TYR A 672 -34.66 -46.23 22.08
C TYR A 672 -34.91 -47.44 21.15
N ALA A 673 -34.18 -47.61 20.04
CA ALA A 673 -34.37 -48.71 19.11
C ALA A 673 -33.98 -50.08 19.66
N THR A 674 -33.29 -50.15 20.81
CA THR A 674 -32.86 -51.40 21.44
C THR A 674 -33.90 -52.02 22.37
N GLN A 675 -35.12 -51.41 22.53
CA GLN A 675 -36.17 -51.97 23.40
C GLN A 675 -37.39 -52.55 22.64
N SER A 676 -37.46 -52.48 21.33
CA SER A 676 -38.62 -52.93 20.56
C SER A 676 -38.40 -54.17 19.65
N GLU A 677 -37.24 -54.79 19.63
CA GLU A 677 -36.99 -55.99 18.82
C GLU A 677 -36.83 -57.31 19.60
N SER A 678 -37.41 -57.41 20.81
CA SER A 678 -37.45 -58.69 21.54
C SER A 678 -38.85 -59.28 21.67
N THR A 679 -39.72 -59.06 20.67
CA THR A 679 -40.97 -59.79 20.60
C THR A 679 -41.34 -60.03 19.14
N GLU A 680 -40.84 -61.13 18.57
CA GLU A 680 -41.57 -61.94 17.62
C GLU A 680 -40.79 -63.19 17.22
N THR A 681 -41.43 -64.30 17.62
CA THR A 681 -41.56 -65.61 17.05
C THR A 681 -40.37 -66.59 17.21
N GLU A 682 -40.44 -67.36 18.26
CA GLU A 682 -40.02 -68.76 18.30
C GLU A 682 -40.78 -69.55 17.24
N THR A 683 -40.07 -70.18 16.33
CA THR A 683 -40.43 -71.45 15.73
C THR A 683 -39.16 -72.33 15.62
N THR A 684 -39.12 -73.27 16.59
CA THR A 684 -38.60 -74.65 16.58
C THR A 684 -37.66 -75.07 15.43
N ASP A 685 -36.47 -75.45 15.74
CA ASP A 685 -35.84 -76.78 15.86
C ASP A 685 -34.32 -76.62 15.71
N ASP A 686 -33.57 -77.00 16.67
CA ASP A 686 -32.57 -78.03 16.84
C ASP A 686 -31.43 -77.64 17.82
N LYS A 687 -31.24 -78.55 18.71
CA LYS A 687 -30.31 -78.84 19.78
C LYS A 687 -29.10 -77.89 20.08
N PRO A 688 -28.77 -77.76 21.38
CA PRO A 688 -27.79 -76.83 21.91
C PRO A 688 -26.38 -77.39 21.92
N THR A 689 -25.39 -76.65 21.46
CA THR A 689 -23.99 -76.82 21.81
C THR A 689 -23.60 -75.84 22.91
N LYS A 690 -22.90 -76.30 23.93
CA LYS A 690 -22.52 -75.61 25.16
C LYS A 690 -21.67 -74.35 24.91
N PRO A 691 -21.83 -73.31 25.75
CA PRO A 691 -21.02 -72.10 25.70
C PRO A 691 -19.62 -72.33 26.30
N THR A 692 -18.58 -71.95 25.55
CA THR A 692 -17.23 -71.82 26.09
C THR A 692 -17.09 -70.49 26.87
N LYS A 693 -16.51 -70.57 28.05
CA LYS A 693 -16.20 -69.46 28.95
C LYS A 693 -15.25 -68.45 28.34
N PRO A 694 -15.40 -67.14 28.61
CA PRO A 694 -14.41 -66.14 28.21
C PRO A 694 -13.14 -66.25 29.11
N ALA A 695 -11.99 -66.08 28.53
CA ALA A 695 -10.69 -66.03 29.18
C ALA A 695 -10.53 -64.73 30.02
N PRO A 696 -9.80 -64.76 31.13
CA PRO A 696 -9.59 -63.62 32.00
C PRO A 696 -8.55 -62.65 31.47
N LEU A 697 -8.78 -61.36 31.72
CA LEU A 697 -7.87 -60.24 31.49
C LEU A 697 -6.57 -60.42 32.29
N PRO A 698 -5.42 -60.04 31.75
CA PRO A 698 -4.19 -60.00 32.52
C PRO A 698 -4.10 -58.74 33.36
N THR A 699 -4.04 -58.95 34.68
CA THR A 699 -3.57 -57.98 35.67
C THR A 699 -2.04 -58.02 35.68
N GLY A 700 -1.41 -56.86 35.55
CA GLY A 700 0.03 -56.76 35.73
C GLY A 700 0.48 -55.29 35.77
N LEU A 701 0.36 -54.69 36.95
CA LEU A 701 1.13 -53.54 37.41
C LEU A 701 2.61 -53.92 37.55
N GLY A 702 3.51 -53.06 37.17
CA GLY A 702 4.89 -53.15 37.62
C GLY A 702 5.85 -52.22 36.93
N ARG A 703 6.07 -51.04 37.55
CA ARG A 703 7.21 -50.10 37.54
C ARG A 703 7.48 -49.23 36.30
#